data_8518bb371db71b737b206e45c1098cf9
#
_entry.id   8518bb371db71b737b206e45c1098cf9
#
_cell.length_a   1.000
_cell.length_b   1.000
_cell.length_c   1.000
_cell.angle_alpha   90.00
_cell.angle_beta   90.00
_cell.angle_gamma   90.00
#
_symmetry.space_group_name_H-M   'P 1'
#
loop_
_entity.id
_entity.type
_entity.pdbx_description
1 polymer ?
#
loop_
_entity_poly.entity_id
_entity_poly.type
_entity_poly.pdbx_seq_one_letter_code
_entity_poly.pdbx_strand_id
1 'polypeptide(L)'
;MASEAKCPFHHSSSANSTNRDWWPNQLNLNLLAQHSSLSDPMGRNFNYAEEFKSLDYSGLKKDLAALMTDSQDWWPADFGHYGPLFIRMAWHSAGTYRIGDGRGGGGRGQQRFAPLNSWPDNVNLDRARRLLWPIKQKYGKKISWADLMILAGNVALETMGFKTFGFAGGRPDVWEPDLDVNWGMETTWMGTEKRYSGDRELANPLGATTMGLIYVNPEGPEGKPDPLAAAKDIRETFARMAMNDEETVALIAGGHTFGKTHGAGPGAHLGKEPEGSPIEEQGLGWSSAYATGIAGDAITSGLEVTWSSTPTKWSNSFFEHLFKYEWELTKSPGGAHQWKSKGNAGAGMVPDAHNPSKRHEPAMLTTDISLRVDPVYEKISRRFYENPALLADAFARAWFKLTHRDMGPRARYLGPEVPKEELLWQDPVPPVNHKLVDDKDVAALKEKILASGLTVSQLVTTAWASASTYRGSDKRGGANGARIRLAPQKDWKVNQPEQLQKVLKALEKIQSEFNGAQSGGKKISLADLIVLAGGAGVERAAKNAGVTVTVPFAPGCTDASQEQTDVKSFAVLEPAADGFRSYRNGNAEASAEVELLDKAQLLTLTAPELTVLIGGMRVLNTNYGQTKLGVFTKKPEALTNDFFINLLDMRTAWKATSDAKDTFEGRDRKTGEVRWTATRADLIFGSNAQLRALSEVYGSSDAHKKFVQDFVAAWTKVMNLDRFDLAASRSAA
;
A
#
# COMPACT_ATOMS: atom_id res chain seq x y z
N MET A 1 29.76 -45.36 -9.23
CA MET A 1 28.45 -45.32 -9.86
C MET A 1 28.14 -43.84 -10.14
N ALA A 2 28.20 -43.44 -11.39
CA ALA A 2 27.89 -42.10 -11.85
C ALA A 2 26.39 -41.88 -11.65
N SER A 3 25.99 -40.84 -10.94
CA SER A 3 24.60 -40.40 -10.86
C SER A 3 24.20 -39.92 -12.27
N GLU A 4 23.28 -40.61 -12.91
CA GLU A 4 22.62 -40.14 -14.13
C GLU A 4 22.02 -38.78 -13.83
N ALA A 5 22.48 -37.75 -14.52
CA ALA A 5 21.86 -36.42 -14.50
C ALA A 5 20.47 -36.58 -15.09
N LYS A 6 19.43 -36.54 -14.27
CA LYS A 6 18.02 -36.55 -14.71
C LYS A 6 17.81 -35.34 -15.62
N CYS A 7 17.34 -35.61 -16.84
CA CYS A 7 16.94 -34.57 -17.78
C CYS A 7 15.91 -33.64 -17.11
N PRO A 8 16.13 -32.33 -17.10
CA PRO A 8 15.23 -31.38 -16.43
C PRO A 8 13.81 -31.35 -17.05
N PHE A 9 13.59 -31.99 -18.19
CA PHE A 9 12.28 -32.06 -18.84
C PHE A 9 11.44 -33.29 -18.45
N HIS A 10 11.91 -34.14 -17.51
CA HIS A 10 11.16 -35.30 -17.02
C HIS A 10 10.39 -35.02 -15.72
N HIS A 11 9.64 -33.93 -15.66
CA HIS A 11 8.60 -33.76 -14.65
C HIS A 11 7.24 -33.91 -15.33
N SER A 12 6.61 -35.05 -15.08
CA SER A 12 5.22 -35.33 -15.39
C SER A 12 4.31 -34.41 -14.53
N SER A 13 4.06 -33.23 -14.99
CA SER A 13 2.88 -32.45 -14.62
C SER A 13 2.75 -31.29 -15.59
N SER A 14 1.52 -30.90 -15.86
CA SER A 14 1.11 -29.84 -16.76
C SER A 14 1.57 -28.41 -16.35
N ALA A 15 2.48 -28.27 -15.42
CA ALA A 15 3.07 -27.00 -15.03
C ALA A 15 4.31 -26.74 -15.87
N ASN A 16 4.24 -25.76 -16.76
CA ASN A 16 5.41 -25.28 -17.49
C ASN A 16 6.42 -24.69 -16.53
N SER A 17 7.70 -25.07 -16.65
CA SER A 17 8.79 -24.43 -15.94
C SER A 17 8.85 -22.94 -16.28
N THR A 18 9.04 -22.10 -15.28
CA THR A 18 9.21 -20.66 -15.46
C THR A 18 10.68 -20.28 -15.41
N ASN A 19 11.03 -19.08 -15.85
CA ASN A 19 12.39 -18.56 -15.70
C ASN A 19 12.86 -18.53 -14.23
N ARG A 20 11.95 -18.45 -13.26
CA ARG A 20 12.27 -18.50 -11.83
C ARG A 20 12.80 -19.87 -11.41
N ASP A 21 12.35 -20.93 -12.04
CA ASP A 21 12.82 -22.30 -11.74
C ASP A 21 14.26 -22.49 -12.21
N TRP A 22 14.65 -21.86 -13.33
CA TRP A 22 15.99 -21.93 -13.89
C TRP A 22 16.93 -20.84 -13.36
N TRP A 23 16.42 -19.61 -13.21
CA TRP A 23 17.16 -18.42 -12.80
C TRP A 23 16.40 -17.65 -11.73
N PRO A 24 16.43 -18.09 -10.46
CA PRO A 24 15.61 -17.54 -9.38
C PRO A 24 15.92 -16.06 -9.07
N ASN A 25 17.11 -15.58 -9.42
CA ASN A 25 17.54 -14.20 -9.19
C ASN A 25 17.29 -13.26 -10.37
N GLN A 26 16.52 -13.69 -11.39
CA GLN A 26 16.18 -12.84 -12.52
C GLN A 26 15.20 -11.74 -12.11
N LEU A 27 15.38 -10.51 -12.67
CA LEU A 27 14.50 -9.38 -12.45
C LEU A 27 13.04 -9.71 -12.81
N ASN A 28 12.12 -9.54 -11.85
CA ASN A 28 10.71 -9.93 -12.01
C ASN A 28 9.86 -8.84 -12.66
N LEU A 29 9.94 -8.69 -13.96
CA LEU A 29 9.16 -7.71 -14.73
C LEU A 29 7.64 -7.96 -14.74
N ASN A 30 7.17 -9.13 -14.28
CA ASN A 30 5.74 -9.41 -14.19
C ASN A 30 5.02 -8.44 -13.23
N LEU A 31 5.74 -7.84 -12.29
CA LEU A 31 5.18 -6.80 -11.40
C LEU A 31 4.62 -5.60 -12.17
N LEU A 32 5.13 -5.30 -13.36
CA LEU A 32 4.66 -4.21 -14.21
C LEU A 32 3.50 -4.60 -15.14
N ALA A 33 3.05 -5.85 -15.10
CA ALA A 33 1.96 -6.39 -15.92
C ALA A 33 0.76 -6.89 -15.11
N GLN A 34 0.86 -6.87 -13.77
CA GLN A 34 -0.25 -7.29 -12.90
C GLN A 34 -1.46 -6.35 -13.04
N HIS A 35 -2.65 -6.90 -12.79
CA HIS A 35 -3.93 -6.18 -12.89
C HIS A 35 -4.17 -5.55 -14.25
N SER A 36 -3.78 -6.27 -15.31
CA SER A 36 -3.97 -5.82 -16.68
C SER A 36 -5.46 -5.63 -17.01
N SER A 37 -5.79 -4.56 -17.74
CA SER A 37 -7.15 -4.36 -18.25
C SER A 37 -7.62 -5.46 -19.20
N LEU A 38 -6.70 -6.32 -19.70
CA LEU A 38 -7.03 -7.47 -20.52
C LEU A 38 -7.56 -8.64 -19.68
N SER A 39 -7.18 -8.74 -18.41
CA SER A 39 -7.65 -9.76 -17.46
C SER A 39 -8.79 -9.26 -16.56
N ASP A 40 -9.23 -8.01 -16.72
CA ASP A 40 -10.34 -7.45 -15.96
C ASP A 40 -11.69 -7.90 -16.58
N PRO A 41 -12.49 -8.74 -15.87
CA PRO A 41 -13.76 -9.24 -16.39
C PRO A 41 -14.84 -8.15 -16.50
N MET A 42 -14.64 -6.99 -15.85
CA MET A 42 -15.58 -5.88 -15.93
C MET A 42 -15.44 -5.07 -17.23
N GLY A 43 -14.30 -5.23 -17.94
CA GLY A 43 -14.00 -4.55 -19.19
C GLY A 43 -13.47 -3.12 -19.01
N ARG A 44 -12.85 -2.60 -20.07
CA ARG A 44 -12.10 -1.34 -20.07
C ARG A 44 -12.93 -0.09 -19.73
N ASN A 45 -14.25 -0.13 -20.01
CA ASN A 45 -15.15 1.00 -19.82
C ASN A 45 -15.85 0.98 -18.45
N PHE A 46 -15.56 -0.01 -17.62
CA PHE A 46 -16.15 -0.09 -16.30
C PHE A 46 -15.58 1.00 -15.37
N ASN A 47 -16.48 1.76 -14.75
CA ASN A 47 -16.13 2.79 -13.77
C ASN A 47 -16.86 2.51 -12.46
N TYR A 48 -16.13 1.97 -11.49
CA TYR A 48 -16.71 1.61 -10.20
C TYR A 48 -17.31 2.81 -9.46
N ALA A 49 -16.71 3.99 -9.56
CA ALA A 49 -17.24 5.18 -8.90
C ALA A 49 -18.63 5.58 -9.44
N GLU A 50 -18.86 5.42 -10.73
CA GLU A 50 -20.18 5.67 -11.33
C GLU A 50 -21.20 4.59 -10.95
N GLU A 51 -20.78 3.32 -10.91
CA GLU A 51 -21.67 2.24 -10.47
C GLU A 51 -22.06 2.39 -8.99
N PHE A 52 -21.12 2.77 -8.13
CA PHE A 52 -21.37 2.99 -6.71
C PHE A 52 -22.40 4.12 -6.46
N LYS A 53 -22.43 5.16 -7.30
CA LYS A 53 -23.43 6.23 -7.20
C LYS A 53 -24.87 5.72 -7.39
N SER A 54 -25.05 4.58 -8.08
CA SER A 54 -26.36 3.95 -8.32
C SER A 54 -26.75 2.96 -7.21
N LEU A 55 -25.93 2.79 -6.18
CA LEU A 55 -26.14 1.85 -5.08
C LEU A 55 -27.28 2.33 -4.17
N ASP A 56 -28.24 1.45 -3.88
CA ASP A 56 -29.15 1.63 -2.74
C ASP A 56 -28.39 1.37 -1.43
N TYR A 57 -27.65 2.38 -0.99
CA TYR A 57 -26.79 2.31 0.19
C TYR A 57 -27.60 2.02 1.47
N SER A 58 -28.78 2.60 1.62
CA SER A 58 -29.66 2.37 2.77
C SER A 58 -30.20 0.94 2.79
N GLY A 59 -30.61 0.41 1.62
CA GLY A 59 -31.01 -0.97 1.46
C GLY A 59 -29.90 -1.95 1.79
N LEU A 60 -28.70 -1.69 1.30
CA LEU A 60 -27.51 -2.51 1.59
C LEU A 60 -27.22 -2.56 3.09
N LYS A 61 -27.25 -1.41 3.80
CA LYS A 61 -27.02 -1.40 5.28
C LYS A 61 -28.10 -2.18 6.02
N LYS A 62 -29.37 -2.12 5.57
CA LYS A 62 -30.46 -2.93 6.17
C LYS A 62 -30.26 -4.40 5.98
N ASP A 63 -29.83 -4.83 4.77
CA ASP A 63 -29.55 -6.23 4.50
C ASP A 63 -28.35 -6.75 5.32
N LEU A 64 -27.30 -5.95 5.43
CA LEU A 64 -26.15 -6.26 6.29
C LEU A 64 -26.57 -6.36 7.77
N ALA A 65 -27.38 -5.43 8.26
CA ALA A 65 -27.87 -5.45 9.65
C ALA A 65 -28.74 -6.70 9.92
N ALA A 66 -29.57 -7.09 8.96
CA ALA A 66 -30.37 -8.33 9.07
C ALA A 66 -29.47 -9.57 9.11
N LEU A 67 -28.44 -9.64 8.28
CA LEU A 67 -27.49 -10.75 8.27
C LEU A 67 -26.79 -10.93 9.62
N MET A 68 -26.56 -9.87 10.39
CA MET A 68 -25.82 -9.96 11.65
C MET A 68 -26.46 -10.94 12.64
N THR A 69 -27.78 -11.11 12.62
CA THR A 69 -28.54 -11.99 13.52
C THR A 69 -29.19 -13.18 12.83
N ASP A 70 -28.98 -13.34 11.52
CA ASP A 70 -29.49 -14.50 10.75
C ASP A 70 -28.49 -15.66 10.81
N SER A 71 -28.45 -16.32 11.96
CA SER A 71 -27.52 -17.42 12.24
C SER A 71 -27.79 -18.65 11.35
N GLN A 72 -26.76 -19.09 10.64
CA GLN A 72 -26.82 -20.23 9.70
C GLN A 72 -26.38 -21.52 10.38
N ASP A 73 -27.08 -22.61 10.12
CA ASP A 73 -26.77 -23.92 10.71
C ASP A 73 -25.39 -24.46 10.33
N TRP A 74 -24.91 -24.11 9.14
CA TRP A 74 -23.59 -24.54 8.67
C TRP A 74 -22.43 -23.75 9.30
N TRP A 75 -22.69 -22.58 9.90
CA TRP A 75 -21.75 -21.74 10.65
C TRP A 75 -22.53 -20.90 11.67
N PRO A 76 -22.89 -21.43 12.85
CA PRO A 76 -23.69 -20.71 13.85
C PRO A 76 -22.98 -19.47 14.39
N ALA A 77 -23.73 -18.39 14.58
CA ALA A 77 -23.23 -17.14 15.10
C ALA A 77 -22.92 -17.21 16.59
N ASP A 78 -21.72 -16.78 17.01
CA ASP A 78 -21.37 -16.65 18.41
C ASP A 78 -22.29 -15.63 19.08
N PHE A 79 -22.80 -15.96 20.25
CA PHE A 79 -23.76 -15.12 21.00
C PHE A 79 -24.98 -14.69 20.17
N GLY A 80 -25.28 -15.41 19.08
CA GLY A 80 -26.38 -15.11 18.16
C GLY A 80 -26.13 -13.90 17.24
N HIS A 81 -24.87 -13.46 17.07
CA HIS A 81 -24.54 -12.26 16.29
C HIS A 81 -23.22 -12.39 15.54
N TYR A 82 -23.23 -12.29 14.19
CA TYR A 82 -22.03 -12.36 13.37
C TYR A 82 -21.12 -11.12 13.44
N GLY A 83 -21.56 -10.04 14.08
CA GLY A 83 -20.82 -8.79 14.11
C GLY A 83 -19.35 -8.93 14.46
N PRO A 84 -18.95 -9.64 15.53
CA PRO A 84 -17.55 -9.84 15.88
C PRO A 84 -16.74 -10.52 14.76
N LEU A 85 -17.31 -11.47 14.04
CA LEU A 85 -16.68 -12.13 12.90
C LEU A 85 -16.44 -11.13 11.73
N PHE A 86 -17.41 -10.25 11.45
CA PHE A 86 -17.27 -9.24 10.40
C PHE A 86 -16.33 -8.09 10.79
N ILE A 87 -16.28 -7.72 12.07
CA ILE A 87 -15.27 -6.78 12.58
C ILE A 87 -13.86 -7.35 12.34
N ARG A 88 -13.64 -8.61 12.72
CA ARG A 88 -12.36 -9.30 12.49
C ARG A 88 -12.01 -9.37 11.00
N MET A 89 -12.98 -9.70 10.13
CA MET A 89 -12.77 -9.73 8.68
C MET A 89 -12.33 -8.35 8.12
N ALA A 90 -13.01 -7.28 8.52
CA ALA A 90 -12.67 -5.92 8.10
C ALA A 90 -11.31 -5.48 8.62
N TRP A 91 -11.02 -5.76 9.89
CA TRP A 91 -9.71 -5.50 10.50
C TRP A 91 -8.59 -6.22 9.77
N HIS A 92 -8.73 -7.54 9.53
CA HIS A 92 -7.72 -8.35 8.86
C HIS A 92 -7.60 -8.04 7.36
N SER A 93 -8.61 -7.44 6.74
CA SER A 93 -8.50 -6.86 5.40
C SER A 93 -7.62 -5.61 5.41
N ALA A 94 -7.81 -4.71 6.37
CA ALA A 94 -7.17 -3.41 6.44
C ALA A 94 -5.80 -3.46 7.15
N GLY A 95 -5.63 -4.33 8.15
CA GLY A 95 -4.46 -4.39 9.02
C GLY A 95 -3.16 -4.88 8.37
N THR A 96 -3.21 -5.30 7.12
CA THR A 96 -2.02 -5.64 6.32
C THR A 96 -1.33 -4.42 5.72
N TYR A 97 -1.92 -3.21 5.85
CA TYR A 97 -1.34 -1.97 5.33
C TYR A 97 0.00 -1.64 6.00
N ARG A 98 0.96 -1.18 5.19
CA ARG A 98 2.28 -0.73 5.63
C ARG A 98 2.56 0.67 5.13
N ILE A 99 2.79 1.60 6.06
CA ILE A 99 3.06 3.00 5.70
C ILE A 99 4.37 3.17 4.91
N GLY A 100 5.37 2.31 5.15
CA GLY A 100 6.70 2.42 4.53
C GLY A 100 6.67 2.34 3.00
N ASP A 101 5.91 1.41 2.44
CA ASP A 101 5.75 1.23 0.99
C ASP A 101 4.30 1.40 0.48
N GLY A 102 3.35 1.66 1.39
CA GLY A 102 1.94 1.85 1.08
C GLY A 102 1.22 0.59 0.61
N ARG A 103 1.85 -0.59 0.68
CA ARG A 103 1.29 -1.86 0.22
C ARG A 103 0.46 -2.54 1.30
N GLY A 104 -0.28 -3.57 0.94
CA GLY A 104 -1.27 -4.20 1.79
C GLY A 104 -2.55 -3.36 1.89
N GLY A 105 -3.35 -3.60 2.95
CA GLY A 105 -4.59 -2.88 3.21
C GLY A 105 -5.83 -3.47 2.52
N GLY A 106 -6.97 -2.83 2.77
CA GLY A 106 -8.29 -3.28 2.29
C GLY A 106 -8.65 -2.79 0.89
N GLY A 107 -7.83 -1.94 0.28
CA GLY A 107 -8.17 -1.14 -0.90
C GLY A 107 -8.48 -1.91 -2.18
N ARG A 108 -8.15 -3.21 -2.25
CA ARG A 108 -8.37 -4.08 -3.42
C ARG A 108 -9.05 -5.41 -3.09
N GLY A 109 -9.46 -5.63 -1.83
CA GLY A 109 -10.08 -6.87 -1.41
C GLY A 109 -9.17 -8.09 -1.47
N GLN A 110 -7.87 -7.92 -1.24
CA GLN A 110 -6.83 -8.95 -1.35
C GLN A 110 -6.98 -10.12 -0.39
N GLN A 111 -7.75 -10.00 0.69
CA GLN A 111 -8.08 -11.11 1.58
C GLN A 111 -8.79 -12.28 0.87
N ARG A 112 -9.31 -12.08 -0.35
CA ARG A 112 -9.91 -13.12 -1.18
C ARG A 112 -8.89 -14.06 -1.83
N PHE A 113 -7.62 -13.65 -1.90
CA PHE A 113 -6.57 -14.30 -2.69
C PHE A 113 -5.42 -14.81 -1.82
N ALA A 114 -4.70 -15.79 -2.35
CA ALA A 114 -3.44 -16.22 -1.78
C ALA A 114 -2.41 -15.06 -1.73
N PRO A 115 -1.55 -15.01 -0.68
CA PRO A 115 -1.49 -15.94 0.45
C PRO A 115 -2.47 -15.60 1.57
N LEU A 116 -3.10 -14.41 1.54
CA LEU A 116 -3.87 -13.84 2.66
C LEU A 116 -5.08 -14.71 3.03
N ASN A 117 -5.79 -15.28 2.04
CA ASN A 117 -6.94 -16.15 2.30
C ASN A 117 -6.56 -17.41 3.10
N SER A 118 -5.29 -17.79 3.09
CA SER A 118 -4.77 -19.02 3.69
C SER A 118 -3.84 -18.79 4.89
N TRP A 119 -3.71 -17.55 5.35
CA TRP A 119 -2.94 -17.26 6.56
C TRP A 119 -3.61 -17.86 7.82
N PRO A 120 -2.82 -18.42 8.76
CA PRO A 120 -3.37 -18.92 10.03
C PRO A 120 -4.19 -17.87 10.80
N ASP A 121 -3.80 -16.60 10.73
CA ASP A 121 -4.53 -15.50 11.37
C ASP A 121 -5.90 -15.22 10.70
N ASN A 122 -6.13 -15.73 9.50
CA ASN A 122 -7.38 -15.59 8.75
C ASN A 122 -8.29 -16.84 8.82
N VAL A 123 -8.00 -17.79 9.73
CA VAL A 123 -8.84 -18.96 9.94
C VAL A 123 -10.31 -18.57 10.07
N ASN A 124 -11.18 -19.24 9.31
CA ASN A 124 -12.64 -19.06 9.27
C ASN A 124 -13.13 -17.71 8.70
N LEU A 125 -12.26 -16.82 8.16
CA LEU A 125 -12.71 -15.62 7.43
C LEU A 125 -13.17 -15.93 6.00
N ASP A 126 -12.83 -17.06 5.45
CA ASP A 126 -13.46 -17.63 4.24
C ASP A 126 -14.97 -17.78 4.43
N ARG A 127 -15.41 -18.24 5.61
CA ARG A 127 -16.83 -18.35 5.99
C ARG A 127 -17.49 -16.99 6.12
N ALA A 128 -16.82 -16.00 6.68
CA ALA A 128 -17.33 -14.62 6.73
C ALA A 128 -17.62 -14.08 5.33
N ARG A 129 -16.71 -14.26 4.38
CA ARG A 129 -16.92 -13.87 2.97
C ARG A 129 -18.06 -14.66 2.32
N ARG A 130 -18.21 -15.96 2.65
CA ARG A 130 -19.29 -16.78 2.12
C ARG A 130 -20.67 -16.37 2.67
N LEU A 131 -20.74 -15.93 3.93
CA LEU A 131 -21.96 -15.35 4.53
C LEU A 131 -22.38 -14.05 3.82
N LEU A 132 -21.42 -13.27 3.32
CA LEU A 132 -21.69 -12.04 2.55
C LEU A 132 -22.13 -12.30 1.10
N TRP A 133 -21.95 -13.51 0.56
CA TRP A 133 -22.22 -13.79 -0.85
C TRP A 133 -23.65 -13.45 -1.30
N PRO A 134 -24.72 -13.78 -0.56
CA PRO A 134 -26.07 -13.41 -0.96
C PRO A 134 -26.28 -11.90 -1.12
N ILE A 135 -25.64 -11.10 -0.26
CA ILE A 135 -25.66 -9.63 -0.36
C ILE A 135 -24.85 -9.17 -1.57
N LYS A 136 -23.63 -9.68 -1.76
CA LYS A 136 -22.80 -9.36 -2.94
C LYS A 136 -23.53 -9.73 -4.22
N GLN A 137 -24.21 -10.87 -4.27
CA GLN A 137 -25.03 -11.30 -5.41
C GLN A 137 -26.17 -10.32 -5.71
N LYS A 138 -26.87 -9.87 -4.67
CA LYS A 138 -28.00 -8.93 -4.80
C LYS A 138 -27.57 -7.56 -5.36
N TYR A 139 -26.46 -7.01 -4.85
CA TYR A 139 -26.01 -5.66 -5.22
C TYR A 139 -25.00 -5.66 -6.39
N GLY A 140 -24.44 -6.80 -6.73
CA GLY A 140 -23.60 -7.04 -7.91
C GLY A 140 -22.42 -6.06 -8.03
N LYS A 141 -22.29 -5.43 -9.21
CA LYS A 141 -21.19 -4.52 -9.52
C LYS A 141 -21.25 -3.15 -8.83
N LYS A 142 -22.37 -2.82 -8.19
CA LYS A 142 -22.57 -1.55 -7.49
C LYS A 142 -21.81 -1.45 -6.17
N ILE A 143 -21.39 -2.56 -5.62
CA ILE A 143 -20.52 -2.67 -4.44
C ILE A 143 -19.38 -3.64 -4.72
N SER A 144 -18.14 -3.22 -4.57
CA SER A 144 -16.97 -4.09 -4.65
C SER A 144 -16.89 -5.01 -3.43
N TRP A 145 -16.16 -6.11 -3.54
CA TRP A 145 -15.82 -6.92 -2.36
C TRP A 145 -14.98 -6.13 -1.35
N ALA A 146 -14.06 -5.30 -1.85
CA ALA A 146 -13.22 -4.46 -1.00
C ALA A 146 -14.08 -3.53 -0.11
N ASP A 147 -15.02 -2.81 -0.71
CA ASP A 147 -15.92 -1.92 0.04
C ASP A 147 -16.92 -2.71 0.91
N LEU A 148 -17.45 -3.83 0.43
CA LEU A 148 -18.43 -4.65 1.16
C LEU A 148 -17.83 -5.22 2.45
N MET A 149 -16.60 -5.74 2.41
CA MET A 149 -15.95 -6.29 3.60
C MET A 149 -15.71 -5.22 4.68
N ILE A 150 -15.33 -4.01 4.29
CA ILE A 150 -15.14 -2.89 5.24
C ILE A 150 -16.49 -2.39 5.77
N LEU A 151 -17.48 -2.21 4.89
CA LEU A 151 -18.83 -1.78 5.29
C LEU A 151 -19.50 -2.77 6.24
N ALA A 152 -19.30 -4.08 6.03
CA ALA A 152 -19.81 -5.11 6.92
C ALA A 152 -19.25 -4.96 8.35
N GLY A 153 -17.97 -4.62 8.49
CA GLY A 153 -17.36 -4.30 9.78
C GLY A 153 -17.97 -3.06 10.44
N ASN A 154 -18.24 -1.99 9.67
CA ASN A 154 -18.91 -0.80 10.18
C ASN A 154 -20.35 -1.10 10.65
N VAL A 155 -21.14 -1.76 9.81
CA VAL A 155 -22.53 -2.13 10.18
C VAL A 155 -22.55 -3.08 11.39
N ALA A 156 -21.57 -3.96 11.50
CA ALA A 156 -21.41 -4.80 12.69
C ALA A 156 -21.24 -3.97 13.97
N LEU A 157 -20.35 -3.00 13.96
CA LEU A 157 -20.16 -2.07 15.09
C LEU A 157 -21.44 -1.32 15.43
N GLU A 158 -22.13 -0.79 14.42
CA GLU A 158 -23.35 -0.01 14.59
C GLU A 158 -24.51 -0.84 15.18
N THR A 159 -24.69 -2.08 14.69
CA THR A 159 -25.73 -2.99 15.20
C THR A 159 -25.50 -3.43 16.64
N MET A 160 -24.25 -3.37 17.10
CA MET A 160 -23.87 -3.62 18.50
C MET A 160 -23.80 -2.34 19.35
N GLY A 161 -24.35 -1.21 18.86
CA GLY A 161 -24.52 0.02 19.59
C GLY A 161 -23.33 0.98 19.59
N PHE A 162 -22.33 0.74 18.73
CA PHE A 162 -21.20 1.65 18.56
C PHE A 162 -21.46 2.66 17.44
N LYS A 163 -21.17 3.93 17.68
CA LYS A 163 -21.25 4.98 16.65
C LYS A 163 -19.94 5.10 15.93
N THR A 164 -19.87 4.66 14.68
CA THR A 164 -18.68 4.80 13.82
C THR A 164 -18.42 6.27 13.47
N PHE A 165 -17.17 6.59 13.10
CA PHE A 165 -16.80 7.94 12.63
C PHE A 165 -17.38 8.21 11.21
N GLY A 166 -17.60 7.17 10.44
CA GLY A 166 -18.16 7.20 9.09
C GLY A 166 -17.66 6.05 8.23
N PHE A 167 -18.02 6.11 6.95
CA PHE A 167 -17.59 5.17 5.93
C PHE A 167 -17.42 5.90 4.59
N ALA A 168 -16.40 5.53 3.86
CA ALA A 168 -16.24 5.90 2.46
C ALA A 168 -16.07 4.64 1.59
N GLY A 169 -16.86 4.54 0.52
CA GLY A 169 -16.62 3.62 -0.58
C GLY A 169 -15.60 4.21 -1.56
N GLY A 170 -15.31 3.47 -2.61
CA GLY A 170 -14.38 3.89 -3.67
C GLY A 170 -13.17 2.98 -3.84
N ARG A 171 -13.19 1.78 -3.23
CA ARG A 171 -12.19 0.73 -3.41
C ARG A 171 -12.60 -0.18 -4.55
N PRO A 172 -11.96 -0.10 -5.75
CA PRO A 172 -12.27 -1.03 -6.81
C PRO A 172 -11.74 -2.44 -6.49
N ASP A 173 -12.42 -3.46 -6.97
CA ASP A 173 -11.91 -4.83 -6.91
C ASP A 173 -10.78 -5.05 -7.91
N VAL A 174 -9.94 -6.03 -7.61
CA VAL A 174 -9.00 -6.67 -8.53
C VAL A 174 -9.33 -8.16 -8.63
N TRP A 175 -8.76 -8.84 -9.64
CA TRP A 175 -9.15 -10.21 -9.99
C TRP A 175 -8.00 -11.21 -9.89
N GLU A 176 -6.88 -10.78 -9.33
CA GLU A 176 -5.68 -11.57 -9.09
C GLU A 176 -4.95 -11.07 -7.84
N PRO A 177 -4.07 -11.90 -7.22
CA PRO A 177 -3.27 -11.48 -6.07
C PRO A 177 -2.26 -10.40 -6.43
N ASP A 178 -1.96 -9.51 -5.48
CA ASP A 178 -0.88 -8.54 -5.59
C ASP A 178 0.49 -9.25 -5.51
N LEU A 179 1.28 -9.19 -6.58
CA LEU A 179 2.60 -9.82 -6.65
C LEU A 179 3.74 -8.95 -6.10
N ASP A 180 3.47 -7.67 -5.86
CA ASP A 180 4.44 -6.67 -5.43
C ASP A 180 4.59 -6.57 -3.91
N VAL A 181 3.77 -7.31 -3.14
CA VAL A 181 3.82 -7.28 -1.68
C VAL A 181 4.80 -8.33 -1.16
N ASN A 182 5.87 -7.87 -0.50
CA ASN A 182 6.76 -8.76 0.22
C ASN A 182 6.16 -9.11 1.59
N TRP A 183 5.74 -10.36 1.76
CA TRP A 183 5.19 -10.86 3.02
C TRP A 183 6.22 -11.52 3.94
N GLY A 184 7.46 -11.66 3.49
CA GLY A 184 8.55 -12.34 4.17
C GLY A 184 9.14 -13.48 3.33
N MET A 185 10.24 -14.04 3.79
CA MET A 185 11.01 -15.07 3.07
C MET A 185 10.71 -16.48 3.59
N GLU A 186 9.91 -16.61 4.65
CA GLU A 186 9.58 -17.88 5.28
C GLU A 186 8.75 -18.75 4.34
N THR A 187 9.00 -20.04 4.37
CA THR A 187 8.29 -21.05 3.57
C THR A 187 7.26 -21.83 4.39
N THR A 188 7.18 -21.55 5.69
CA THR A 188 6.25 -22.19 6.63
C THR A 188 5.48 -21.14 7.42
N TRP A 189 4.21 -21.44 7.71
CA TRP A 189 3.40 -20.59 8.57
C TRP A 189 4.00 -20.52 9.99
N MET A 190 3.82 -19.41 10.65
CA MET A 190 4.34 -19.09 11.99
C MET A 190 5.88 -19.03 12.08
N GLY A 191 6.58 -19.02 10.92
CA GLY A 191 8.02 -18.80 10.86
C GLY A 191 8.40 -17.36 11.19
N THR A 192 9.60 -17.19 11.76
CA THR A 192 10.16 -15.87 12.12
C THR A 192 11.58 -15.67 11.58
N GLU A 193 12.07 -16.60 10.76
CA GLU A 193 13.43 -16.58 10.24
C GLU A 193 13.69 -15.30 9.43
N LYS A 194 14.76 -14.60 9.82
CA LYS A 194 15.22 -13.38 9.15
C LYS A 194 14.26 -12.18 9.19
N ARG A 195 13.27 -12.19 10.09
CA ARG A 195 12.37 -11.03 10.26
C ARG A 195 12.98 -9.92 11.10
N TYR A 196 13.95 -10.23 11.93
CA TYR A 196 14.52 -9.31 12.91
C TYR A 196 16.01 -9.16 12.77
N SER A 197 16.50 -7.96 13.14
CA SER A 197 17.91 -7.68 13.39
C SER A 197 18.07 -7.02 14.76
N GLY A 198 19.29 -7.01 15.34
CA GLY A 198 19.58 -6.37 16.62
C GLY A 198 18.61 -6.73 17.75
N ASP A 199 18.07 -5.73 18.40
CA ASP A 199 17.09 -5.84 19.50
C ASP A 199 15.63 -6.03 19.00
N ARG A 200 15.39 -6.92 18.04
CA ARG A 200 14.10 -7.19 17.41
C ARG A 200 13.60 -6.01 16.55
N GLU A 201 14.49 -5.39 15.81
CA GLU A 201 14.09 -4.47 14.75
C GLU A 201 13.52 -5.26 13.57
N LEU A 202 12.25 -5.03 13.27
CA LEU A 202 11.57 -5.71 12.18
C LEU A 202 12.13 -5.27 10.82
N ALA A 203 12.51 -6.24 9.99
CA ALA A 203 13.05 -5.98 8.66
C ALA A 203 12.06 -5.19 7.78
N ASN A 204 12.58 -4.22 7.03
CA ASN A 204 11.77 -3.51 6.04
C ASN A 204 11.52 -4.41 4.81
N PRO A 205 10.33 -4.35 4.20
CA PRO A 205 9.16 -3.51 4.53
C PRO A 205 8.11 -4.24 5.37
N LEU A 206 8.47 -5.29 6.13
CA LEU A 206 7.52 -6.16 6.82
C LEU A 206 6.64 -5.38 7.82
N GLY A 207 5.37 -5.79 7.94
CA GLY A 207 4.41 -5.22 8.89
C GLY A 207 4.08 -6.14 10.06
N ALA A 208 4.32 -7.47 9.92
CA ALA A 208 3.96 -8.47 10.92
C ALA A 208 5.21 -9.14 11.51
N THR A 209 5.14 -9.49 12.79
CA THR A 209 6.25 -10.13 13.52
C THR A 209 6.45 -11.59 13.15
N THR A 210 5.46 -12.22 12.52
CA THR A 210 5.45 -13.65 12.22
C THR A 210 4.76 -13.89 10.88
N MET A 211 5.27 -14.83 10.08
CA MET A 211 4.65 -15.20 8.81
C MET A 211 3.25 -15.77 9.03
N GLY A 212 2.27 -15.20 8.32
CA GLY A 212 0.88 -15.63 8.38
C GLY A 212 0.06 -15.00 9.51
N LEU A 213 0.63 -14.05 10.27
CA LEU A 213 -0.10 -13.16 11.17
C LEU A 213 -0.27 -11.77 10.53
N ILE A 214 -1.30 -11.05 10.99
CA ILE A 214 -1.53 -9.67 10.52
C ILE A 214 -0.54 -8.70 11.21
N TYR A 215 -0.23 -8.92 12.49
CA TYR A 215 0.65 -8.03 13.28
C TYR A 215 1.49 -8.78 14.30
N VAL A 216 0.96 -9.27 15.43
CA VAL A 216 1.73 -9.87 16.53
C VAL A 216 1.20 -11.23 16.94
N ASN A 217 2.05 -12.04 17.58
CA ASN A 217 1.60 -13.27 18.20
C ASN A 217 0.85 -12.96 19.51
N PRO A 218 -0.42 -13.35 19.65
CA PRO A 218 -1.22 -13.05 20.84
C PRO A 218 -0.75 -13.76 22.11
N GLU A 219 0.03 -14.83 21.99
CA GLU A 219 0.68 -15.52 23.10
C GLU A 219 1.94 -14.81 23.62
N GLY A 220 2.40 -13.79 22.89
CA GLY A 220 3.67 -13.09 23.11
C GLY A 220 4.73 -13.44 22.07
N PRO A 221 5.87 -12.74 22.06
CA PRO A 221 6.93 -12.95 21.08
C PRO A 221 7.38 -14.42 21.02
N GLU A 222 7.30 -15.03 19.85
CA GLU A 222 7.63 -16.45 19.62
C GLU A 222 6.85 -17.43 20.54
N GLY A 223 5.60 -17.06 20.90
CA GLY A 223 4.76 -17.86 21.79
C GLY A 223 5.17 -17.81 23.27
N LYS A 224 6.07 -16.90 23.66
CA LYS A 224 6.50 -16.70 25.05
C LYS A 224 5.58 -15.68 25.73
N PRO A 225 4.93 -16.02 26.86
CA PRO A 225 3.93 -15.17 27.48
C PRO A 225 4.56 -14.03 28.33
N ASP A 226 5.32 -13.16 27.69
CA ASP A 226 5.93 -11.98 28.26
C ASP A 226 5.19 -10.71 27.76
N PRO A 227 4.34 -10.07 28.60
CA PRO A 227 3.57 -8.91 28.21
C PRO A 227 4.40 -7.66 27.90
N LEU A 228 5.56 -7.47 28.54
CA LEU A 228 6.43 -6.31 28.27
C LEU A 228 7.15 -6.47 26.93
N ALA A 229 7.61 -7.67 26.62
CA ALA A 229 8.17 -7.98 25.30
C ALA A 229 7.11 -7.87 24.20
N ALA A 230 5.88 -8.35 24.46
CA ALA A 230 4.75 -8.20 23.53
C ALA A 230 4.39 -6.73 23.26
N ALA A 231 4.50 -5.83 24.25
CA ALA A 231 4.27 -4.39 24.06
C ALA A 231 5.22 -3.77 23.03
N LYS A 232 6.47 -4.23 22.96
CA LYS A 232 7.43 -3.77 21.94
C LYS A 232 6.99 -4.19 20.54
N ASP A 233 6.64 -5.46 20.36
CA ASP A 233 6.15 -6.00 19.09
C ASP A 233 4.87 -5.28 18.64
N ILE A 234 3.92 -5.05 19.56
CA ILE A 234 2.69 -4.29 19.28
C ILE A 234 3.03 -2.90 18.77
N ARG A 235 3.90 -2.16 19.47
CA ARG A 235 4.26 -0.78 19.10
C ARG A 235 4.91 -0.73 17.72
N GLU A 236 5.83 -1.64 17.43
CA GLU A 236 6.50 -1.73 16.14
C GLU A 236 5.51 -1.99 15.01
N THR A 237 4.66 -3.02 15.13
CA THR A 237 3.75 -3.41 14.05
C THR A 237 2.63 -2.40 13.83
N PHE A 238 2.09 -1.82 14.90
CA PHE A 238 1.06 -0.78 14.77
C PHE A 238 1.63 0.53 14.22
N ALA A 239 2.89 0.87 14.53
CA ALA A 239 3.58 1.99 13.88
C ALA A 239 3.75 1.74 12.37
N ARG A 240 4.01 0.48 11.94
CA ARG A 240 4.01 0.10 10.52
C ARG A 240 2.65 0.29 9.85
N MET A 241 1.55 0.17 10.57
CA MET A 241 0.19 0.47 10.10
C MET A 241 -0.14 1.98 10.21
N ALA A 242 0.80 2.84 10.55
CA ALA A 242 0.64 4.28 10.78
C ALA A 242 -0.16 4.64 12.04
N MET A 243 -0.24 3.74 13.05
CA MET A 243 -0.93 3.98 14.31
C MET A 243 0.06 4.44 15.39
N ASN A 244 -0.32 5.45 16.16
CA ASN A 244 0.38 5.84 17.38
C ASN A 244 -0.09 5.01 18.58
N ASP A 245 0.51 5.21 19.75
CA ASP A 245 0.19 4.44 20.96
C ASP A 245 -1.28 4.62 21.41
N GLU A 246 -1.86 5.81 21.27
CA GLU A 246 -3.26 6.07 21.62
C GLU A 246 -4.23 5.36 20.67
N GLU A 247 -3.99 5.45 19.37
CA GLU A 247 -4.74 4.73 18.34
C GLU A 247 -4.62 3.22 18.51
N THR A 248 -3.43 2.72 18.87
CA THR A 248 -3.15 1.31 19.13
C THR A 248 -3.99 0.78 20.30
N VAL A 249 -3.93 1.45 21.47
CA VAL A 249 -4.72 1.06 22.64
C VAL A 249 -6.22 1.12 22.35
N ALA A 250 -6.68 2.19 21.68
CA ALA A 250 -8.08 2.33 21.30
C ALA A 250 -8.56 1.21 20.37
N LEU A 251 -7.75 0.83 19.39
CA LEU A 251 -8.07 -0.26 18.46
C LEU A 251 -8.15 -1.61 19.17
N ILE A 252 -7.16 -1.95 20.01
CA ILE A 252 -7.14 -3.22 20.73
C ILE A 252 -8.35 -3.31 21.70
N ALA A 253 -8.51 -2.32 22.58
CA ALA A 253 -9.58 -2.32 23.57
C ALA A 253 -10.99 -2.24 22.94
N GLY A 254 -11.12 -1.42 21.87
CA GLY A 254 -12.37 -1.29 21.13
C GLY A 254 -12.77 -2.58 20.43
N GLY A 255 -11.79 -3.24 19.76
CA GLY A 255 -12.00 -4.53 19.08
C GLY A 255 -12.30 -5.66 20.05
N HIS A 256 -11.52 -5.79 21.13
CA HIS A 256 -11.67 -6.85 22.12
C HIS A 256 -12.89 -6.65 23.07
N THR A 257 -13.60 -5.54 22.95
CA THR A 257 -14.94 -5.40 23.55
C THR A 257 -15.94 -6.43 22.97
N PHE A 258 -15.70 -6.90 21.73
CA PHE A 258 -16.62 -7.75 20.99
C PHE A 258 -16.11 -9.17 20.81
N GLY A 259 -17.06 -10.14 20.87
CA GLY A 259 -16.83 -11.52 20.49
C GLY A 259 -15.95 -12.31 21.43
N LYS A 260 -15.31 -13.30 20.84
CA LYS A 260 -14.37 -14.23 21.49
C LYS A 260 -13.36 -14.79 20.50
N THR A 261 -12.30 -15.42 21.02
CA THR A 261 -11.44 -16.32 20.27
C THR A 261 -11.91 -17.76 20.42
N HIS A 262 -11.47 -18.67 19.53
CA HIS A 262 -11.84 -20.08 19.54
C HIS A 262 -10.62 -20.97 19.67
N GLY A 263 -10.60 -21.76 20.73
CA GLY A 263 -9.55 -22.70 21.08
C GLY A 263 -10.11 -23.92 21.79
N ALA A 264 -11.27 -24.43 21.33
CA ALA A 264 -11.99 -25.56 21.94
C ALA A 264 -11.15 -26.84 22.00
N GLY A 265 -10.20 -27.03 21.09
CA GLY A 265 -9.31 -28.17 21.02
C GLY A 265 -7.98 -27.87 20.33
N PRO A 266 -7.06 -28.86 20.30
CA PRO A 266 -5.78 -28.74 19.63
C PRO A 266 -5.89 -28.43 18.12
N GLY A 267 -5.03 -27.56 17.61
CA GLY A 267 -4.97 -27.19 16.19
C GLY A 267 -4.69 -28.35 15.23
N ALA A 268 -4.17 -29.47 15.74
CA ALA A 268 -3.99 -30.71 14.94
C ALA A 268 -5.29 -31.30 14.37
N HIS A 269 -6.46 -30.87 14.88
CA HIS A 269 -7.76 -31.26 14.34
C HIS A 269 -8.19 -30.42 13.12
N LEU A 270 -7.50 -29.32 12.85
CA LEU A 270 -7.81 -28.48 11.67
C LEU A 270 -7.30 -29.14 10.39
N GLY A 271 -8.12 -29.12 9.36
CA GLY A 271 -7.76 -29.44 7.99
C GLY A 271 -6.88 -28.36 7.37
N LYS A 272 -6.63 -28.49 6.07
CA LYS A 272 -5.81 -27.56 5.32
C LYS A 272 -6.47 -26.19 5.19
N GLU A 273 -5.67 -25.19 4.99
CA GLU A 273 -6.07 -23.83 4.59
C GLU A 273 -6.82 -23.84 3.26
N PRO A 274 -7.56 -22.78 2.89
CA PRO A 274 -8.38 -22.74 1.66
C PRO A 274 -7.64 -23.14 0.36
N GLU A 275 -6.42 -22.68 0.17
CA GLU A 275 -5.64 -23.04 -1.03
C GLU A 275 -5.13 -24.48 -1.04
N GLY A 276 -4.96 -25.06 0.15
CA GLY A 276 -4.53 -26.46 0.32
C GLY A 276 -5.68 -27.44 0.51
N SER A 277 -6.93 -26.97 0.60
CA SER A 277 -8.12 -27.82 0.81
C SER A 277 -8.53 -28.55 -0.47
N PRO A 278 -9.19 -29.74 -0.34
CA PRO A 278 -9.75 -30.46 -1.48
C PRO A 278 -10.76 -29.62 -2.27
N ILE A 279 -10.87 -29.90 -3.57
CA ILE A 279 -11.71 -29.13 -4.51
C ILE A 279 -13.21 -29.16 -4.11
N GLU A 280 -13.68 -30.20 -3.47
CA GLU A 280 -15.04 -30.35 -2.97
C GLU A 280 -15.38 -29.39 -1.83
N GLU A 281 -14.38 -28.86 -1.09
CA GLU A 281 -14.56 -27.85 -0.06
C GLU A 281 -14.83 -26.44 -0.66
N GLN A 282 -14.70 -26.28 -1.95
CA GLN A 282 -15.08 -25.09 -2.72
C GLN A 282 -14.46 -23.78 -2.18
N GLY A 283 -13.18 -23.83 -1.77
CA GLY A 283 -12.43 -22.69 -1.25
C GLY A 283 -12.73 -22.38 0.23
N LEU A 284 -13.41 -23.27 0.95
CA LEU A 284 -13.46 -23.27 2.40
C LEU A 284 -12.32 -24.14 2.95
N GLY A 285 -11.59 -23.60 3.91
CA GLY A 285 -10.50 -24.32 4.56
C GLY A 285 -10.77 -24.59 6.03
N TRP A 286 -9.75 -25.16 6.69
CA TRP A 286 -9.73 -25.38 8.14
C TRP A 286 -10.93 -26.14 8.70
N SER A 287 -11.47 -27.07 7.91
CA SER A 287 -12.52 -27.99 8.39
C SER A 287 -12.01 -28.74 9.61
N SER A 288 -12.70 -28.62 10.74
CA SER A 288 -12.25 -29.20 12.00
C SER A 288 -12.87 -30.60 12.23
N ALA A 289 -12.00 -31.54 12.61
CA ALA A 289 -12.42 -32.88 13.06
C ALA A 289 -12.68 -32.94 14.57
N TYR A 290 -12.62 -31.83 15.30
CA TYR A 290 -12.87 -31.76 16.73
C TYR A 290 -14.37 -31.67 17.01
N ALA A 291 -14.93 -32.67 17.65
CA ALA A 291 -16.37 -32.76 18.01
C ALA A 291 -17.30 -32.41 16.82
N THR A 292 -18.07 -31.32 16.89
CA THR A 292 -18.90 -30.83 15.76
C THR A 292 -18.14 -30.02 14.74
N GLY A 293 -16.96 -29.53 15.05
CA GLY A 293 -16.11 -28.65 14.20
C GLY A 293 -16.63 -27.24 14.06
N ILE A 294 -17.79 -26.88 14.59
CA ILE A 294 -18.45 -25.58 14.49
C ILE A 294 -18.96 -25.12 15.86
N ALA A 295 -19.49 -23.90 15.92
CA ALA A 295 -20.07 -23.34 17.15
C ALA A 295 -19.07 -23.36 18.33
N GLY A 296 -19.46 -23.91 19.49
CA GLY A 296 -18.62 -24.04 20.66
C GLY A 296 -17.41 -24.96 20.49
N ASP A 297 -17.36 -25.77 19.44
CA ASP A 297 -16.26 -26.67 19.11
C ASP A 297 -15.33 -26.10 18.05
N ALA A 298 -15.52 -24.83 17.62
CA ALA A 298 -14.71 -24.19 16.61
C ALA A 298 -13.27 -23.96 17.12
N ILE A 299 -12.32 -24.03 16.20
CA ILE A 299 -10.91 -23.74 16.45
C ILE A 299 -10.46 -22.64 15.47
N THR A 300 -9.83 -21.57 15.98
CA THR A 300 -9.18 -20.53 15.18
C THR A 300 -7.71 -20.37 15.60
N SER A 301 -7.42 -19.51 16.57
CA SER A 301 -6.08 -19.24 17.09
C SER A 301 -5.59 -20.25 18.12
N GLY A 302 -6.44 -21.18 18.56
CA GLY A 302 -6.15 -22.06 19.70
C GLY A 302 -6.34 -21.40 21.07
N LEU A 303 -6.56 -20.10 21.12
CA LEU A 303 -6.91 -19.34 22.34
C LEU A 303 -8.42 -19.41 22.58
N GLU A 304 -8.83 -19.50 23.84
CA GLU A 304 -10.24 -19.55 24.25
C GLU A 304 -10.52 -18.39 25.20
N VAL A 305 -10.80 -17.21 24.65
CA VAL A 305 -10.89 -15.94 25.39
C VAL A 305 -12.20 -15.26 25.09
N THR A 306 -12.95 -14.88 26.13
CA THR A 306 -14.04 -13.91 26.07
C THR A 306 -13.70 -12.78 27.03
N TRP A 307 -13.52 -11.56 26.50
CA TRP A 307 -13.05 -10.42 27.26
C TRP A 307 -14.14 -9.68 28.01
N SER A 308 -15.33 -9.60 27.42
CA SER A 308 -16.42 -8.71 27.83
C SER A 308 -17.58 -9.50 28.42
N SER A 309 -18.25 -8.91 29.40
CA SER A 309 -19.54 -9.43 29.91
C SER A 309 -20.70 -9.22 28.93
N THR A 310 -20.50 -8.38 27.89
CA THR A 310 -21.48 -8.06 26.85
C THR A 310 -20.86 -8.13 25.46
N PRO A 311 -20.45 -9.32 24.97
CA PRO A 311 -19.60 -9.46 23.77
C PRO A 311 -20.27 -9.06 22.44
N THR A 312 -21.56 -8.72 22.46
CA THR A 312 -22.30 -8.19 21.30
C THR A 312 -22.88 -6.80 21.54
N LYS A 313 -22.32 -6.07 22.52
CA LYS A 313 -22.70 -4.67 22.81
C LYS A 313 -21.47 -3.84 23.13
N TRP A 314 -21.41 -2.64 22.57
CA TRP A 314 -20.41 -1.66 22.95
C TRP A 314 -20.48 -1.36 24.45
N SER A 315 -19.37 -1.47 25.14
CA SER A 315 -19.23 -1.19 26.57
C SER A 315 -17.77 -0.97 26.95
N ASN A 316 -17.51 -0.57 28.19
CA ASN A 316 -16.16 -0.46 28.74
C ASN A 316 -15.69 -1.75 29.45
N SER A 317 -16.41 -2.85 29.25
CA SER A 317 -16.22 -4.10 30.01
C SER A 317 -14.83 -4.72 29.82
N PHE A 318 -14.16 -4.49 28.68
CA PHE A 318 -12.77 -4.91 28.49
C PHE A 318 -11.84 -4.31 29.54
N PHE A 319 -11.85 -2.99 29.70
CA PHE A 319 -11.01 -2.32 30.71
C PHE A 319 -11.48 -2.57 32.12
N GLU A 320 -12.80 -2.69 32.36
CA GLU A 320 -13.33 -3.08 33.66
C GLU A 320 -12.72 -4.40 34.12
N HIS A 321 -12.69 -5.41 33.26
CA HIS A 321 -12.09 -6.71 33.59
C HIS A 321 -10.57 -6.60 33.70
N LEU A 322 -9.89 -5.94 32.74
CA LEU A 322 -8.44 -5.80 32.72
C LEU A 322 -7.89 -5.23 34.03
N PHE A 323 -8.56 -4.22 34.60
CA PHE A 323 -8.09 -3.52 35.81
C PHE A 323 -8.68 -4.07 37.12
N LYS A 324 -9.84 -4.73 37.06
CA LYS A 324 -10.51 -5.24 38.25
C LYS A 324 -9.83 -6.48 38.83
N TYR A 325 -9.35 -7.37 37.95
CA TYR A 325 -8.81 -8.66 38.37
C TYR A 325 -7.28 -8.66 38.36
N GLU A 326 -6.67 -9.45 39.25
CA GLU A 326 -5.32 -9.92 39.09
C GLU A 326 -5.33 -11.11 38.13
N TRP A 327 -4.30 -11.23 37.30
CA TRP A 327 -4.22 -12.21 36.22
C TRP A 327 -3.15 -13.26 36.50
N GLU A 328 -3.42 -14.51 36.21
CA GLU A 328 -2.46 -15.61 36.26
C GLU A 328 -2.42 -16.37 34.94
N LEU A 329 -1.23 -16.79 34.55
CA LEU A 329 -1.01 -17.52 33.32
C LEU A 329 -1.70 -18.88 33.36
N THR A 330 -2.34 -19.25 32.26
CA THR A 330 -3.00 -20.55 32.07
C THR A 330 -2.86 -21.00 30.62
N LYS A 331 -3.43 -22.16 30.29
CA LYS A 331 -3.57 -22.65 28.93
C LYS A 331 -5.03 -22.82 28.57
N SER A 332 -5.34 -22.55 27.30
CA SER A 332 -6.63 -22.87 26.68
C SER A 332 -6.80 -24.40 26.56
N PRO A 333 -8.01 -24.89 26.26
CA PRO A 333 -8.23 -26.27 25.84
C PRO A 333 -7.39 -26.66 24.61
N GLY A 334 -7.11 -25.72 23.72
CA GLY A 334 -6.24 -25.88 22.55
C GLY A 334 -4.75 -25.93 22.87
N GLY A 335 -4.37 -25.64 24.12
CA GLY A 335 -2.97 -25.66 24.61
C GLY A 335 -2.22 -24.33 24.51
N ALA A 336 -2.84 -23.26 23.95
CA ALA A 336 -2.24 -21.94 23.82
C ALA A 336 -2.17 -21.19 25.17
N HIS A 337 -1.18 -20.32 25.35
CA HIS A 337 -1.02 -19.51 26.56
C HIS A 337 -2.05 -18.36 26.58
N GLN A 338 -2.77 -18.25 27.68
CA GLN A 338 -3.70 -17.17 27.96
C GLN A 338 -3.73 -16.86 29.46
N TRP A 339 -4.40 -15.78 29.83
CA TRP A 339 -4.44 -15.32 31.22
C TRP A 339 -5.88 -15.40 31.73
N LYS A 340 -6.07 -15.95 32.92
CA LYS A 340 -7.35 -16.03 33.63
C LYS A 340 -7.32 -15.19 34.91
N SER A 341 -8.50 -14.90 35.47
CA SER A 341 -8.59 -14.20 36.74
C SER A 341 -8.01 -15.07 37.88
N LYS A 342 -7.10 -14.48 38.67
CA LYS A 342 -6.44 -15.19 39.78
C LYS A 342 -7.47 -15.68 40.80
N GLY A 343 -7.34 -16.97 41.16
CA GLY A 343 -8.24 -17.57 42.13
C GLY A 343 -9.71 -17.64 41.65
N ASN A 344 -9.95 -17.63 40.35
CA ASN A 344 -11.29 -17.64 39.72
C ASN A 344 -12.19 -16.45 40.17
N ALA A 345 -11.61 -15.30 40.49
CA ALA A 345 -12.33 -14.11 40.98
C ALA A 345 -13.38 -13.58 39.98
N GLY A 346 -13.23 -13.88 38.67
CA GLY A 346 -14.14 -13.53 37.60
C GLY A 346 -15.15 -14.64 37.24
N ALA A 347 -15.30 -15.69 38.03
CA ALA A 347 -16.17 -16.82 37.68
C ALA A 347 -17.61 -16.36 37.37
N GLY A 348 -18.15 -16.83 36.25
CA GLY A 348 -19.54 -16.55 35.83
C GLY A 348 -19.76 -15.13 35.26
N MET A 349 -18.73 -14.35 35.02
CA MET A 349 -18.89 -12.96 34.54
C MET A 349 -19.18 -12.85 33.04
N VAL A 350 -18.69 -13.77 32.20
CA VAL A 350 -18.94 -13.71 30.76
C VAL A 350 -19.87 -14.84 30.29
N PRO A 351 -20.72 -14.57 29.25
CA PRO A 351 -21.64 -15.60 28.74
C PRO A 351 -20.88 -16.64 27.91
N ASP A 352 -21.49 -17.85 27.81
CA ASP A 352 -21.10 -18.82 26.79
C ASP A 352 -21.69 -18.42 25.42
N ALA A 353 -20.94 -18.69 24.36
CA ALA A 353 -21.33 -18.24 23.02
C ALA A 353 -22.55 -18.97 22.44
N HIS A 354 -22.78 -20.24 22.83
CA HIS A 354 -23.80 -21.12 22.25
C HIS A 354 -24.71 -21.77 23.28
N ASN A 355 -24.45 -21.56 24.57
CA ASN A 355 -25.29 -22.13 25.65
C ASN A 355 -25.66 -21.04 26.67
N PRO A 356 -26.88 -20.48 26.62
CA PRO A 356 -27.29 -19.38 27.47
C PRO A 356 -27.33 -19.72 28.97
N SER A 357 -27.31 -21.00 29.32
CA SER A 357 -27.29 -21.45 30.73
C SER A 357 -25.88 -21.54 31.30
N LYS A 358 -24.85 -21.44 30.47
CA LYS A 358 -23.43 -21.47 30.89
C LYS A 358 -22.84 -20.09 30.94
N ARG A 359 -21.90 -19.91 31.88
CA ARG A 359 -21.10 -18.71 31.99
C ARG A 359 -19.69 -19.11 32.37
N HIS A 360 -18.76 -18.27 31.98
CA HIS A 360 -17.31 -18.46 32.16
C HIS A 360 -16.70 -17.29 32.92
N GLU A 361 -15.42 -17.40 33.27
CA GLU A 361 -14.61 -16.28 33.70
C GLU A 361 -14.05 -15.50 32.48
N PRO A 362 -13.81 -14.20 32.58
CA PRO A 362 -13.12 -13.47 31.54
C PRO A 362 -11.67 -13.96 31.44
N ALA A 363 -11.14 -13.95 30.24
CA ALA A 363 -9.73 -14.25 29.99
C ALA A 363 -9.09 -13.13 29.16
N MET A 364 -7.75 -13.07 29.16
CA MET A 364 -6.96 -12.09 28.44
C MET A 364 -5.84 -12.78 27.65
N LEU A 365 -5.45 -12.17 26.56
CA LEU A 365 -4.26 -12.52 25.80
C LEU A 365 -3.01 -11.94 26.50
N THR A 366 -1.83 -12.46 26.18
CA THR A 366 -0.58 -11.82 26.63
C THR A 366 -0.46 -10.38 26.14
N THR A 367 -0.93 -10.14 24.90
CA THR A 367 -1.00 -8.81 24.29
C THR A 367 -2.00 -7.86 24.96
N ASP A 368 -3.06 -8.38 25.58
CA ASP A 368 -3.99 -7.55 26.39
C ASP A 368 -3.35 -7.11 27.71
N ILE A 369 -2.65 -8.04 28.36
CA ILE A 369 -1.93 -7.72 29.61
C ILE A 369 -0.86 -6.63 29.36
N SER A 370 -0.29 -6.55 28.16
CA SER A 370 0.62 -5.48 27.75
C SER A 370 0.02 -4.09 27.97
N LEU A 371 -1.29 -3.91 27.75
CA LEU A 371 -1.99 -2.63 27.95
C LEU A 371 -2.07 -2.18 29.41
N ARG A 372 -1.87 -3.12 30.35
CA ARG A 372 -1.84 -2.85 31.79
C ARG A 372 -0.43 -2.66 32.33
N VAL A 373 0.58 -3.30 31.74
CA VAL A 373 1.93 -3.38 32.33
C VAL A 373 2.96 -2.51 31.62
N ASP A 374 2.79 -2.20 30.32
CA ASP A 374 3.66 -1.23 29.65
C ASP A 374 3.37 0.17 30.15
N PRO A 375 4.39 0.95 30.63
CA PRO A 375 4.16 2.24 31.29
C PRO A 375 3.47 3.31 30.42
N VAL A 376 3.61 3.21 29.09
CA VAL A 376 2.96 4.15 28.16
C VAL A 376 1.52 3.72 27.91
N TYR A 377 1.32 2.44 27.57
CA TYR A 377 -0.02 1.90 27.33
C TYR A 377 -0.90 1.94 28.57
N GLU A 378 -0.35 1.69 29.76
CA GLU A 378 -1.08 1.72 31.02
C GLU A 378 -1.70 3.10 31.28
N LYS A 379 -0.98 4.19 31.07
CA LYS A 379 -1.49 5.56 31.23
C LYS A 379 -2.65 5.85 30.27
N ILE A 380 -2.54 5.39 29.02
CA ILE A 380 -3.58 5.56 28.00
C ILE A 380 -4.80 4.72 28.38
N SER A 381 -4.59 3.46 28.75
CA SER A 381 -5.62 2.50 29.12
C SER A 381 -6.42 2.97 30.34
N ARG A 382 -5.75 3.50 31.38
CA ARG A 382 -6.46 4.07 32.55
C ARG A 382 -7.29 5.29 32.20
N ARG A 383 -6.75 6.19 31.39
CA ARG A 383 -7.48 7.36 30.92
C ARG A 383 -8.76 6.95 30.16
N PHE A 384 -8.68 5.92 29.32
CA PHE A 384 -9.83 5.38 28.60
C PHE A 384 -10.81 4.63 29.52
N TYR A 385 -10.29 3.91 30.51
CA TYR A 385 -11.11 3.26 31.51
C TYR A 385 -11.95 4.25 32.32
N GLU A 386 -11.31 5.34 32.75
CA GLU A 386 -11.96 6.42 33.53
C GLU A 386 -12.88 7.30 32.66
N ASN A 387 -12.67 7.34 31.36
CA ASN A 387 -13.40 8.18 30.41
C ASN A 387 -13.89 7.39 29.19
N PRO A 388 -14.97 6.59 29.30
CA PRO A 388 -15.48 5.74 28.20
C PRO A 388 -15.85 6.51 26.93
N ALA A 389 -16.27 7.77 27.05
CA ALA A 389 -16.58 8.62 25.89
C ALA A 389 -15.32 8.96 25.09
N LEU A 390 -14.17 9.12 25.76
CA LEU A 390 -12.89 9.36 25.10
C LEU A 390 -12.42 8.11 24.35
N LEU A 391 -12.59 6.91 24.96
CA LEU A 391 -12.34 5.64 24.26
C LEU A 391 -13.21 5.53 23.00
N ALA A 392 -14.50 5.86 23.11
CA ALA A 392 -15.41 5.75 21.98
C ALA A 392 -14.99 6.65 20.80
N ASP A 393 -14.62 7.90 21.06
CA ASP A 393 -14.13 8.81 20.00
C ASP A 393 -12.79 8.35 19.43
N ALA A 394 -11.85 7.96 20.28
CA ALA A 394 -10.53 7.48 19.84
C ALA A 394 -10.64 6.20 19.00
N PHE A 395 -11.47 5.24 19.42
CA PHE A 395 -11.70 4.02 18.64
C PHE A 395 -12.41 4.30 17.31
N ALA A 396 -13.42 5.17 17.28
CA ALA A 396 -14.12 5.53 16.04
C ALA A 396 -13.15 6.15 15.00
N ARG A 397 -12.27 7.05 15.42
CA ARG A 397 -11.26 7.70 14.58
C ARG A 397 -10.17 6.73 14.14
N ALA A 398 -9.65 5.91 15.06
CA ALA A 398 -8.62 4.92 14.76
C ALA A 398 -9.15 3.81 13.84
N TRP A 399 -10.39 3.34 14.03
CA TRP A 399 -11.05 2.40 13.13
C TRP A 399 -11.23 2.98 11.71
N PHE A 400 -11.67 4.24 11.62
CA PHE A 400 -11.78 4.91 10.33
C PHE A 400 -10.42 5.05 9.64
N LYS A 401 -9.37 5.44 10.37
CA LYS A 401 -8.00 5.50 9.85
C LYS A 401 -7.52 4.14 9.38
N LEU A 402 -7.66 3.08 10.20
CA LEU A 402 -7.28 1.71 9.86
C LEU A 402 -7.88 1.29 8.52
N THR A 403 -9.17 1.51 8.33
CA THR A 403 -9.94 1.01 7.20
C THR A 403 -9.90 1.91 5.95
N HIS A 404 -9.35 3.14 6.04
CA HIS A 404 -9.33 4.11 4.93
C HIS A 404 -7.93 4.66 4.59
N ARG A 405 -6.89 4.27 5.36
CA ARG A 405 -5.54 4.82 5.20
C ARG A 405 -4.94 4.60 3.81
N ASP A 406 -5.30 3.52 3.15
CA ASP A 406 -4.83 3.09 1.83
C ASP A 406 -5.68 3.59 0.65
N MET A 407 -6.67 4.45 0.91
CA MET A 407 -7.58 4.96 -0.13
C MET A 407 -7.09 6.23 -0.82
N GLY A 408 -6.05 6.87 -0.30
CA GLY A 408 -5.59 8.17 -0.77
C GLY A 408 -6.45 9.34 -0.28
N PRO A 409 -6.46 10.48 -1.00
CA PRO A 409 -7.13 11.70 -0.53
C PRO A 409 -8.66 11.58 -0.57
N ARG A 410 -9.31 12.42 0.25
CA ARG A 410 -10.77 12.46 0.39
C ARG A 410 -11.53 12.66 -0.93
N ALA A 411 -10.91 13.26 -1.94
CA ALA A 411 -11.51 13.41 -3.27
C ALA A 411 -11.89 12.07 -3.93
N ARG A 412 -11.35 10.95 -3.47
CA ARG A 412 -11.67 9.60 -3.92
C ARG A 412 -12.83 8.94 -3.17
N TYR A 413 -13.29 9.54 -2.08
CA TYR A 413 -14.27 8.94 -1.17
C TYR A 413 -15.68 9.07 -1.72
N LEU A 414 -16.44 7.98 -1.65
CA LEU A 414 -17.83 7.89 -2.17
C LEU A 414 -18.80 7.53 -1.05
N GLY A 415 -20.01 8.02 -1.17
CA GLY A 415 -21.14 7.63 -0.31
C GLY A 415 -21.60 8.70 0.66
N PRO A 416 -22.76 8.46 1.29
CA PRO A 416 -23.44 9.46 2.13
C PRO A 416 -22.83 9.59 3.55
N GLU A 417 -22.02 8.62 3.97
CA GLU A 417 -21.42 8.59 5.31
C GLU A 417 -19.95 9.05 5.33
N VAL A 418 -19.48 9.65 4.22
CA VAL A 418 -18.13 10.24 4.18
C VAL A 418 -18.05 11.36 5.22
N PRO A 419 -17.09 11.31 6.18
CA PRO A 419 -16.95 12.34 7.18
C PRO A 419 -16.71 13.73 6.57
N LYS A 420 -17.33 14.76 7.14
CA LYS A 420 -17.10 16.16 6.72
C LYS A 420 -15.74 16.68 7.13
N GLU A 421 -15.23 16.21 8.25
CA GLU A 421 -13.92 16.56 8.77
C GLU A 421 -12.82 16.02 7.86
N GLU A 422 -11.86 16.87 7.48
CA GLU A 422 -10.63 16.46 6.79
C GLU A 422 -9.58 16.13 7.85
N LEU A 423 -9.01 14.93 7.75
CA LEU A 423 -8.02 14.45 8.68
C LEU A 423 -6.61 14.66 8.08
N LEU A 424 -5.66 15.07 8.90
CA LEU A 424 -4.32 15.43 8.45
C LEU A 424 -3.62 14.29 7.70
N TRP A 425 -3.82 13.04 8.13
CA TRP A 425 -3.26 11.86 7.48
C TRP A 425 -3.83 11.54 6.08
N GLN A 426 -4.88 12.24 5.65
CA GLN A 426 -5.45 12.13 4.29
C GLN A 426 -4.70 13.01 3.27
N ASP A 427 -3.62 13.68 3.68
CA ASP A 427 -2.83 14.61 2.88
C ASP A 427 -3.72 15.69 2.18
N PRO A 428 -4.52 16.45 2.95
CA PRO A 428 -5.52 17.35 2.39
C PRO A 428 -4.89 18.46 1.53
N VAL A 429 -5.59 18.84 0.46
CA VAL A 429 -5.24 19.99 -0.38
C VAL A 429 -6.44 20.92 -0.48
N PRO A 430 -6.25 22.25 -0.56
CA PRO A 430 -7.36 23.17 -0.74
C PRO A 430 -8.12 22.88 -2.02
N PRO A 431 -9.46 23.06 -2.06
CA PRO A 431 -10.21 22.97 -3.29
C PRO A 431 -9.84 24.11 -4.26
N VAL A 432 -10.03 23.87 -5.54
CA VAL A 432 -9.90 24.94 -6.56
C VAL A 432 -10.97 26.01 -6.30
N ASN A 433 -10.56 27.24 -6.00
CA ASN A 433 -11.43 28.37 -5.69
C ASN A 433 -11.23 29.57 -6.64
N HIS A 434 -10.65 29.34 -7.79
CA HIS A 434 -10.33 30.35 -8.80
C HIS A 434 -10.64 29.84 -10.21
N LYS A 435 -10.69 30.75 -11.17
CA LYS A 435 -10.81 30.40 -12.58
C LYS A 435 -9.50 29.83 -13.08
N LEU A 436 -9.54 28.71 -13.77
CA LEU A 436 -8.37 28.05 -14.34
C LEU A 436 -7.82 28.81 -15.56
N VAL A 437 -6.54 28.61 -15.82
CA VAL A 437 -5.83 29.09 -17.03
C VAL A 437 -6.35 28.37 -18.27
N ASP A 438 -6.36 29.09 -19.40
CA ASP A 438 -6.71 28.56 -20.72
C ASP A 438 -5.45 28.33 -21.59
N ASP A 439 -5.64 27.81 -22.81
CA ASP A 439 -4.53 27.49 -23.72
C ASP A 439 -3.63 28.70 -24.07
N LYS A 440 -4.19 29.92 -24.11
CA LYS A 440 -3.42 31.13 -24.38
C LYS A 440 -2.52 31.46 -23.18
N ASP A 441 -3.07 31.31 -21.97
CA ASP A 441 -2.30 31.52 -20.75
C ASP A 441 -1.19 30.48 -20.62
N VAL A 442 -1.49 29.21 -20.92
CA VAL A 442 -0.52 28.11 -20.93
C VAL A 442 0.63 28.40 -21.89
N ALA A 443 0.34 28.85 -23.11
CA ALA A 443 1.39 29.21 -24.09
C ALA A 443 2.26 30.36 -23.58
N ALA A 444 1.67 31.44 -23.06
CA ALA A 444 2.40 32.58 -22.50
C ALA A 444 3.25 32.22 -21.29
N LEU A 445 2.73 31.35 -20.42
CA LEU A 445 3.47 30.84 -19.24
C LEU A 445 4.68 29.98 -19.67
N LYS A 446 4.52 29.09 -20.66
CA LYS A 446 5.62 28.30 -21.21
C LYS A 446 6.74 29.19 -21.75
N GLU A 447 6.40 30.28 -22.48
CA GLU A 447 7.39 31.25 -22.96
C GLU A 447 8.17 31.90 -21.81
N LYS A 448 7.47 32.37 -20.76
CA LYS A 448 8.09 32.96 -19.58
C LYS A 448 9.01 31.98 -18.84
N ILE A 449 8.56 30.74 -18.68
CA ILE A 449 9.34 29.66 -18.05
C ILE A 449 10.63 29.43 -18.83
N LEU A 450 10.55 29.28 -20.14
CA LEU A 450 11.71 29.04 -21.00
C LEU A 450 12.66 30.25 -21.12
N ALA A 451 12.17 31.46 -20.82
CA ALA A 451 12.96 32.70 -20.77
C ALA A 451 13.57 32.96 -19.38
N SER A 452 13.24 32.18 -18.36
CA SER A 452 13.69 32.38 -16.97
C SER A 452 15.17 32.13 -16.73
N GLY A 453 15.90 31.56 -17.70
CA GLY A 453 17.30 31.13 -17.58
C GLY A 453 17.51 29.79 -16.89
N LEU A 454 16.43 29.07 -16.56
CA LEU A 454 16.48 27.69 -16.07
C LEU A 454 16.77 26.72 -17.23
N THR A 455 17.60 25.71 -16.96
CA THR A 455 17.92 24.68 -17.96
C THR A 455 16.77 23.64 -18.07
N VAL A 456 16.75 22.91 -19.18
CA VAL A 456 15.84 21.77 -19.37
C VAL A 456 15.98 20.78 -18.22
N SER A 457 17.21 20.42 -17.86
CA SER A 457 17.51 19.52 -16.75
C SER A 457 16.87 20.00 -15.44
N GLN A 458 16.99 21.27 -15.09
CA GLN A 458 16.42 21.85 -13.87
C GLN A 458 14.89 21.79 -13.84
N LEU A 459 14.24 22.16 -14.95
CA LEU A 459 12.78 22.14 -15.08
C LEU A 459 12.22 20.72 -14.97
N VAL A 460 12.81 19.79 -15.72
CA VAL A 460 12.38 18.38 -15.75
C VAL A 460 12.62 17.69 -14.42
N THR A 461 13.81 17.91 -13.80
CA THR A 461 14.12 17.29 -12.49
C THR A 461 13.17 17.76 -11.39
N THR A 462 12.81 19.05 -11.38
CA THR A 462 11.91 19.60 -10.36
C THR A 462 10.48 19.04 -10.50
N ALA A 463 9.95 19.00 -11.72
CA ALA A 463 8.64 18.41 -11.98
C ALA A 463 8.61 16.92 -11.64
N TRP A 464 9.63 16.17 -12.03
CA TRP A 464 9.79 14.77 -11.67
C TRP A 464 9.83 14.59 -10.15
N ALA A 465 10.65 15.36 -9.44
CA ALA A 465 10.76 15.31 -7.99
C ALA A 465 9.42 15.56 -7.27
N SER A 466 8.60 16.45 -7.82
CA SER A 466 7.25 16.71 -7.31
C SER A 466 6.31 15.53 -7.54
N ALA A 467 6.19 15.08 -8.78
CA ALA A 467 5.19 14.08 -9.20
C ALA A 467 5.55 12.65 -8.79
N SER A 468 6.83 12.28 -8.84
CA SER A 468 7.28 10.91 -8.62
C SER A 468 7.26 10.44 -7.16
N THR A 469 6.84 11.28 -6.23
CA THR A 469 6.51 10.86 -4.85
C THR A 469 5.24 10.02 -4.78
N TYR A 470 4.43 10.03 -5.84
CA TYR A 470 3.20 9.25 -5.89
C TYR A 470 3.45 7.76 -5.71
N ARG A 471 2.56 7.11 -4.96
CA ARG A 471 2.52 5.65 -4.78
C ARG A 471 1.15 5.12 -5.22
N GLY A 472 1.16 4.25 -6.23
CA GLY A 472 -0.04 3.58 -6.72
C GLY A 472 -0.67 2.62 -5.70
N SER A 473 0.10 2.19 -4.70
CA SER A 473 -0.33 1.30 -3.63
C SER A 473 -1.38 1.94 -2.71
N ASP A 474 -1.09 3.12 -2.15
CA ASP A 474 -1.97 3.84 -1.21
C ASP A 474 -2.44 5.22 -1.70
N LYS A 475 -2.13 5.58 -2.94
CA LYS A 475 -2.57 6.82 -3.60
C LYS A 475 -2.06 8.11 -2.91
N ARG A 476 -0.93 8.03 -2.21
CA ARG A 476 -0.26 9.16 -1.56
C ARG A 476 0.83 9.76 -2.44
N GLY A 477 1.22 10.98 -2.12
CA GLY A 477 2.22 11.73 -2.90
C GLY A 477 1.65 12.32 -4.19
N GLY A 478 2.55 12.72 -5.10
CA GLY A 478 2.20 13.37 -6.35
C GLY A 478 2.46 14.88 -6.37
N ALA A 479 2.16 15.50 -7.49
CA ALA A 479 2.45 16.93 -7.72
C ALA A 479 1.45 17.88 -7.04
N ASN A 480 0.20 17.42 -6.81
CA ASN A 480 -0.85 18.23 -6.22
C ASN A 480 -0.48 18.63 -4.77
N GLY A 481 -0.73 19.87 -4.42
CA GLY A 481 -0.32 20.45 -3.15
C GLY A 481 1.04 21.14 -3.20
N ALA A 482 1.85 21.00 -4.24
CA ALA A 482 3.20 21.55 -4.35
C ALA A 482 4.05 21.30 -3.08
N ARG A 483 3.89 20.12 -2.44
CA ARG A 483 4.56 19.81 -1.16
C ARG A 483 6.08 19.76 -1.28
N ILE A 484 6.61 19.72 -2.51
CA ILE A 484 8.04 19.82 -2.76
C ILE A 484 8.68 21.12 -2.20
N ARG A 485 7.88 22.18 -1.96
CA ARG A 485 8.33 23.44 -1.32
C ARG A 485 8.23 23.43 0.20
N LEU A 486 7.60 22.40 0.78
CA LEU A 486 7.30 22.27 2.20
C LEU A 486 8.19 21.21 2.87
N ALA A 487 8.35 21.32 4.19
CA ALA A 487 8.96 20.24 4.96
C ALA A 487 8.02 19.02 4.98
N PRO A 488 8.55 17.77 4.90
CA PRO A 488 9.97 17.44 4.84
C PRO A 488 10.55 17.42 3.42
N GLN A 489 9.73 17.44 2.37
CA GLN A 489 10.13 17.16 0.99
C GLN A 489 11.15 18.15 0.43
N LYS A 490 11.07 19.44 0.80
CA LYS A 490 12.02 20.48 0.35
C LYS A 490 13.46 20.20 0.77
N ASP A 491 13.63 19.46 1.87
CA ASP A 491 14.93 19.22 2.50
C ASP A 491 15.51 17.84 2.11
N TRP A 492 14.77 17.01 1.36
CA TRP A 492 15.25 15.71 0.92
C TRP A 492 16.47 15.83 0.03
N LYS A 493 17.50 15.06 0.34
CA LYS A 493 18.78 15.09 -0.39
C LYS A 493 18.59 14.85 -1.89
N VAL A 494 17.73 13.90 -2.26
CA VAL A 494 17.42 13.56 -3.66
C VAL A 494 16.92 14.76 -4.48
N ASN A 495 16.31 15.75 -3.83
CA ASN A 495 15.76 16.94 -4.47
C ASN A 495 16.78 18.06 -4.64
N GLN A 496 18.02 17.89 -4.13
CA GLN A 496 19.09 18.89 -4.23
C GLN A 496 18.60 20.27 -3.77
N PRO A 497 18.43 20.51 -2.44
CA PRO A 497 17.70 21.65 -1.89
C PRO A 497 18.11 23.02 -2.45
N GLU A 498 19.40 23.25 -2.69
CA GLU A 498 19.88 24.53 -3.26
C GLU A 498 19.39 24.74 -4.69
N GLN A 499 19.49 23.71 -5.54
CA GLN A 499 18.97 23.76 -6.91
C GLN A 499 17.45 23.91 -6.91
N LEU A 500 16.76 23.12 -6.07
CA LEU A 500 15.31 23.19 -5.93
C LEU A 500 14.87 24.61 -5.55
N GLN A 501 15.50 25.22 -4.55
CA GLN A 501 15.18 26.59 -4.12
C GLN A 501 15.35 27.62 -5.26
N LYS A 502 16.41 27.47 -6.08
CA LYS A 502 16.62 28.33 -7.26
C LYS A 502 15.45 28.22 -8.24
N VAL A 503 15.03 26.99 -8.55
CA VAL A 503 13.91 26.75 -9.48
C VAL A 503 12.60 27.27 -8.90
N LEU A 504 12.28 26.96 -7.65
CA LEU A 504 11.06 27.42 -7.00
C LEU A 504 10.96 28.94 -6.96
N LYS A 505 12.02 29.66 -6.60
CA LYS A 505 12.04 31.13 -6.62
C LYS A 505 11.71 31.71 -8.00
N ALA A 506 12.23 31.11 -9.07
CA ALA A 506 11.91 31.55 -10.41
C ALA A 506 10.45 31.30 -10.79
N LEU A 507 9.92 30.14 -10.44
CA LEU A 507 8.52 29.79 -10.70
C LEU A 507 7.56 30.62 -9.84
N GLU A 508 7.84 30.83 -8.56
CA GLU A 508 7.03 31.69 -7.67
C GLU A 508 6.97 33.14 -8.19
N LYS A 509 8.07 33.65 -8.74
CA LYS A 509 8.07 34.96 -9.39
C LYS A 509 7.14 34.98 -10.59
N ILE A 510 7.22 33.99 -11.48
CA ILE A 510 6.35 33.86 -12.66
C ILE A 510 4.89 33.74 -12.22
N GLN A 511 4.60 32.93 -11.19
CA GLN A 511 3.25 32.76 -10.61
C GLN A 511 2.69 34.10 -10.10
N SER A 512 3.48 34.83 -9.31
CA SER A 512 3.08 36.11 -8.74
C SER A 512 2.81 37.17 -9.81
N GLU A 513 3.69 37.29 -10.81
CA GLU A 513 3.53 38.22 -11.93
C GLU A 513 2.29 37.86 -12.76
N PHE A 514 2.08 36.58 -13.07
CA PHE A 514 0.92 36.15 -13.83
C PHE A 514 -0.38 36.39 -13.07
N ASN A 515 -0.47 35.89 -11.82
CA ASN A 515 -1.67 36.01 -10.99
C ASN A 515 -2.02 37.47 -10.68
N GLY A 516 -1.00 38.33 -10.48
CA GLY A 516 -1.19 39.77 -10.23
C GLY A 516 -1.66 40.56 -11.44
N ALA A 517 -1.36 40.09 -12.65
CA ALA A 517 -1.78 40.73 -13.91
C ALA A 517 -3.19 40.30 -14.38
N GLN A 518 -3.80 39.28 -13.74
CA GLN A 518 -5.09 38.76 -14.19
C GLN A 518 -6.28 39.55 -13.64
N SER A 519 -7.25 39.82 -14.50
CA SER A 519 -8.59 40.29 -14.11
C SER A 519 -9.59 39.12 -14.09
N GLY A 520 -10.58 39.17 -13.21
CA GLY A 520 -11.68 38.19 -13.22
C GLY A 520 -11.37 36.89 -12.45
N GLY A 521 -10.39 36.88 -11.55
CA GLY A 521 -10.13 35.79 -10.63
C GLY A 521 -9.42 34.56 -11.21
N LYS A 522 -8.83 34.69 -12.42
CA LYS A 522 -8.01 33.64 -13.04
C LYS A 522 -6.66 33.53 -12.31
N LYS A 523 -6.22 32.32 -12.01
CA LYS A 523 -4.92 32.06 -11.34
C LYS A 523 -4.33 30.74 -11.79
N ILE A 524 -3.03 30.59 -11.57
CA ILE A 524 -2.32 29.31 -11.61
C ILE A 524 -1.71 29.01 -10.24
N SER A 525 -1.85 27.77 -9.77
CA SER A 525 -1.16 27.28 -8.58
C SER A 525 0.33 27.04 -8.85
N LEU A 526 1.15 26.97 -7.81
CA LEU A 526 2.55 26.58 -7.98
C LEU A 526 2.66 25.10 -8.36
N ALA A 527 1.77 24.25 -7.87
CA ALA A 527 1.68 22.86 -8.28
C ALA A 527 1.50 22.71 -9.80
N ASP A 528 0.49 23.39 -10.35
CA ASP A 528 0.27 23.41 -11.79
C ASP A 528 1.46 24.00 -12.56
N LEU A 529 2.08 25.07 -12.05
CA LEU A 529 3.20 25.73 -12.70
C LEU A 529 4.47 24.85 -12.73
N ILE A 530 4.72 24.06 -11.69
CA ILE A 530 5.82 23.08 -11.65
C ILE A 530 5.64 22.02 -12.74
N VAL A 531 4.44 21.45 -12.84
CA VAL A 531 4.12 20.45 -13.87
C VAL A 531 4.24 21.04 -15.27
N LEU A 532 3.70 22.24 -15.48
CA LEU A 532 3.80 22.96 -16.74
C LEU A 532 5.26 23.26 -17.13
N ALA A 533 6.08 23.61 -16.15
CA ALA A 533 7.51 23.89 -16.35
C ALA A 533 8.27 22.63 -16.82
N GLY A 534 7.99 21.48 -16.22
CA GLY A 534 8.53 20.19 -16.69
C GLY A 534 8.12 19.88 -18.12
N GLY A 535 6.83 20.07 -18.45
CA GLY A 535 6.32 19.91 -19.82
C GLY A 535 6.98 20.83 -20.83
N ALA A 536 7.17 22.10 -20.49
CA ALA A 536 7.88 23.07 -21.33
C ALA A 536 9.34 22.67 -21.57
N GLY A 537 10.01 22.13 -20.53
CA GLY A 537 11.35 21.57 -20.63
C GLY A 537 11.42 20.40 -21.60
N VAL A 538 10.46 19.46 -21.52
CA VAL A 538 10.37 18.30 -22.43
C VAL A 538 10.11 18.76 -23.89
N GLU A 539 9.22 19.72 -24.12
CA GLU A 539 8.97 20.28 -25.46
C GLU A 539 10.22 20.94 -26.05
N ARG A 540 10.94 21.70 -25.23
CA ARG A 540 12.23 22.33 -25.63
C ARG A 540 13.26 21.26 -25.99
N ALA A 541 13.38 20.19 -25.20
CA ALA A 541 14.31 19.10 -25.45
C ALA A 541 13.96 18.31 -26.72
N ALA A 542 12.69 18.06 -26.98
CA ALA A 542 12.24 17.44 -28.21
C ALA A 542 12.56 18.31 -29.43
N LYS A 543 12.33 19.62 -29.33
CA LYS A 543 12.71 20.59 -30.38
C LYS A 543 14.23 20.61 -30.62
N ASN A 544 15.04 20.55 -29.54
CA ASN A 544 16.51 20.46 -29.64
C ASN A 544 16.94 19.17 -30.38
N ALA A 545 16.16 18.14 -30.32
CA ALA A 545 16.35 16.86 -31.04
C ALA A 545 15.70 16.82 -32.44
N GLY A 546 15.07 17.91 -32.89
CA GLY A 546 14.45 18.02 -34.21
C GLY A 546 13.01 17.49 -34.30
N VAL A 547 12.34 17.23 -33.17
CA VAL A 547 10.95 16.76 -33.13
C VAL A 547 10.08 17.79 -32.43
N THR A 548 8.97 18.19 -33.08
CA THR A 548 7.97 19.07 -32.48
C THR A 548 6.88 18.24 -31.84
N VAL A 549 6.64 18.46 -30.53
CA VAL A 549 5.57 17.81 -29.75
C VAL A 549 4.92 18.84 -28.83
N THR A 550 3.71 18.55 -28.42
CA THR A 550 3.02 19.26 -27.33
C THR A 550 2.86 18.28 -26.17
N VAL A 551 3.32 18.66 -24.98
CA VAL A 551 3.09 17.90 -23.75
C VAL A 551 1.71 18.28 -23.20
N PRO A 552 0.78 17.34 -23.07
CA PRO A 552 -0.53 17.62 -22.52
C PRO A 552 -0.43 18.18 -21.10
N PHE A 553 -1.22 19.20 -20.81
CA PHE A 553 -1.30 19.81 -19.49
C PHE A 553 -2.77 20.01 -19.09
N ALA A 554 -3.14 19.64 -17.87
CA ALA A 554 -4.45 19.81 -17.32
C ALA A 554 -4.35 20.63 -16.01
N PRO A 555 -4.74 21.93 -16.00
CA PRO A 555 -4.73 22.75 -14.81
C PRO A 555 -5.76 22.26 -13.79
N GLY A 556 -5.56 22.61 -12.50
CA GLY A 556 -6.50 22.28 -11.43
C GLY A 556 -5.87 21.68 -10.19
N CYS A 557 -4.54 21.58 -10.14
CA CYS A 557 -3.84 21.36 -8.88
C CYS A 557 -3.91 22.61 -7.99
N THR A 558 -3.79 22.45 -6.68
CA THR A 558 -3.76 23.53 -5.71
C THR A 558 -2.54 23.42 -4.80
N ASP A 559 -2.27 24.46 -4.03
CA ASP A 559 -1.09 24.52 -3.17
C ASP A 559 -1.48 24.27 -1.72
N ALA A 560 -0.99 23.17 -1.13
CA ALA A 560 -1.17 22.85 0.28
C ALA A 560 -0.34 23.80 1.18
N SER A 561 -0.78 23.96 2.43
CA SER A 561 0.01 24.63 3.46
C SER A 561 0.87 23.65 4.25
N GLN A 562 1.78 24.18 5.09
CA GLN A 562 2.57 23.32 5.99
C GLN A 562 1.68 22.65 7.03
N GLU A 563 0.63 23.31 7.50
CA GLU A 563 -0.34 22.77 8.46
C GLU A 563 -1.18 21.64 7.88
N GLN A 564 -1.35 21.62 6.56
CA GLN A 564 -2.01 20.54 5.81
C GLN A 564 -1.06 19.37 5.45
N THR A 565 0.17 19.42 5.94
CA THR A 565 1.18 18.39 5.65
C THR A 565 1.59 17.69 6.93
N ASP A 566 1.21 16.41 7.08
CA ASP A 566 1.68 15.55 8.15
C ASP A 566 3.15 15.19 7.92
N VAL A 567 4.05 16.02 8.48
CA VAL A 567 5.51 15.92 8.27
C VAL A 567 6.03 14.52 8.58
N LYS A 568 5.58 13.93 9.69
CA LYS A 568 6.02 12.61 10.15
C LYS A 568 5.60 11.51 9.16
N SER A 569 4.34 11.52 8.81
CA SER A 569 3.77 10.51 7.91
C SER A 569 4.18 10.75 6.44
N PHE A 570 4.50 12.00 6.06
CA PHE A 570 4.98 12.31 4.71
C PHE A 570 6.47 11.97 4.51
N ALA A 571 7.25 11.93 5.58
CA ALA A 571 8.68 11.57 5.52
C ALA A 571 8.93 10.17 4.92
N VAL A 572 8.00 9.22 5.09
CA VAL A 572 8.12 7.87 4.51
C VAL A 572 8.07 7.83 2.97
N LEU A 573 7.68 8.94 2.33
CA LEU A 573 7.70 9.08 0.87
C LEU A 573 9.08 9.46 0.34
N GLU A 574 10.06 9.76 1.20
CA GLU A 574 11.44 10.01 0.76
C GLU A 574 12.02 8.76 0.10
N PRO A 575 12.42 8.84 -1.17
CA PRO A 575 12.93 7.67 -1.85
C PRO A 575 14.32 7.28 -1.33
N ALA A 576 14.51 6.04 -0.90
CA ALA A 576 15.83 5.45 -0.67
C ALA A 576 16.63 5.39 -1.98
N ALA A 577 15.94 5.15 -3.07
CA ALA A 577 16.51 5.18 -4.43
C ALA A 577 15.52 5.80 -5.43
N ASP A 578 16.05 6.50 -6.41
CA ASP A 578 15.33 6.95 -7.60
C ASP A 578 16.19 6.67 -8.85
N GLY A 579 16.01 5.51 -9.42
CA GLY A 579 16.78 5.08 -10.60
C GLY A 579 16.60 5.99 -11.80
N PHE A 580 15.48 6.71 -11.92
CA PHE A 580 15.24 7.69 -13.01
C PHE A 580 16.17 8.91 -12.90
N ARG A 581 16.60 9.28 -11.68
CA ARG A 581 17.57 10.35 -11.41
C ARG A 581 18.96 9.83 -11.03
N SER A 582 19.22 8.53 -11.23
CA SER A 582 20.49 7.87 -10.83
C SER A 582 20.87 8.13 -9.36
N TYR A 583 19.88 8.13 -8.47
CA TYR A 583 20.05 8.40 -7.04
C TYR A 583 19.89 7.13 -6.23
N ARG A 584 20.80 6.92 -5.28
CA ARG A 584 20.70 5.97 -4.17
C ARG A 584 21.27 6.61 -2.91
N ASN A 585 20.57 6.48 -1.78
CA ASN A 585 21.17 6.80 -0.49
C ASN A 585 21.94 5.59 0.04
N GLY A 586 22.76 5.80 1.08
CA GLY A 586 23.59 4.74 1.66
C GLY A 586 22.80 3.60 2.35
N ASN A 587 21.49 3.74 2.50
CA ASN A 587 20.59 2.78 3.16
C ASN A 587 19.83 1.90 2.16
N ALA A 588 20.11 2.01 0.87
CA ALA A 588 19.49 1.20 -0.16
C ALA A 588 19.98 -0.27 -0.06
N GLU A 589 19.07 -1.20 0.21
CA GLU A 589 19.40 -2.61 0.50
C GLU A 589 19.40 -3.50 -0.74
N ALA A 590 18.51 -3.21 -1.69
CA ALA A 590 18.40 -3.97 -2.94
C ALA A 590 19.38 -3.47 -4.01
N SER A 591 19.53 -4.23 -5.10
CA SER A 591 20.30 -3.75 -6.26
C SER A 591 19.58 -2.64 -7.00
N ALA A 592 20.31 -1.76 -7.70
CA ALA A 592 19.76 -0.57 -8.34
C ALA A 592 18.66 -0.87 -9.36
N GLU A 593 18.73 -1.99 -10.07
CA GLU A 593 17.70 -2.44 -11.02
C GLU A 593 16.43 -2.94 -10.31
N VAL A 594 16.53 -3.54 -9.13
CA VAL A 594 15.37 -3.96 -8.33
C VAL A 594 14.66 -2.73 -7.75
N GLU A 595 15.41 -1.77 -7.22
CA GLU A 595 14.85 -0.50 -6.71
C GLU A 595 14.20 0.35 -7.82
N LEU A 596 14.79 0.32 -9.03
CA LEU A 596 14.18 0.96 -10.20
C LEU A 596 12.83 0.29 -10.57
N LEU A 597 12.78 -1.04 -10.53
CA LEU A 597 11.54 -1.79 -10.79
C LEU A 597 10.47 -1.49 -9.75
N ASP A 598 10.84 -1.45 -8.47
CA ASP A 598 9.93 -1.11 -7.37
C ASP A 598 9.35 0.31 -7.56
N LYS A 599 10.21 1.29 -7.86
CA LYS A 599 9.76 2.66 -8.15
C LYS A 599 8.83 2.72 -9.37
N ALA A 600 9.13 1.97 -10.43
CA ALA A 600 8.28 1.91 -11.62
C ALA A 600 6.90 1.31 -11.30
N GLN A 601 6.86 0.26 -10.49
CA GLN A 601 5.60 -0.37 -10.04
C GLN A 601 4.77 0.60 -9.19
N LEU A 602 5.37 1.30 -8.22
CA LEU A 602 4.68 2.34 -7.42
C LEU A 602 4.13 3.48 -8.28
N LEU A 603 4.81 3.83 -9.38
CA LEU A 603 4.32 4.79 -10.37
C LEU A 603 3.37 4.16 -11.40
N THR A 604 2.95 2.91 -11.20
CA THR A 604 2.03 2.18 -12.11
C THR A 604 2.53 2.08 -13.57
N LEU A 605 3.84 2.13 -13.78
CA LEU A 605 4.44 2.08 -15.12
C LEU A 605 4.45 0.64 -15.67
N THR A 606 4.20 0.54 -16.97
CA THR A 606 4.49 -0.67 -17.75
C THR A 606 5.97 -0.76 -18.12
N ALA A 607 6.44 -1.92 -18.57
CA ALA A 607 7.83 -2.08 -19.00
C ALA A 607 8.24 -1.15 -20.17
N PRO A 608 7.40 -0.91 -21.20
CA PRO A 608 7.69 0.12 -22.21
C PRO A 608 7.78 1.54 -21.62
N GLU A 609 6.85 1.94 -20.74
CA GLU A 609 6.88 3.26 -20.09
C GLU A 609 8.14 3.45 -19.23
N LEU A 610 8.52 2.44 -18.44
CA LEU A 610 9.77 2.43 -17.70
C LEU A 610 10.97 2.63 -18.65
N THR A 611 11.00 1.90 -19.76
CA THR A 611 12.10 1.94 -20.73
C THR A 611 12.26 3.33 -21.35
N VAL A 612 11.21 3.94 -21.85
CA VAL A 612 11.29 5.28 -22.46
C VAL A 612 11.64 6.35 -21.45
N LEU A 613 11.11 6.26 -20.21
CA LEU A 613 11.41 7.24 -19.17
C LEU A 613 12.89 7.18 -18.75
N ILE A 614 13.48 6.00 -18.56
CA ILE A 614 14.90 5.89 -18.26
C ILE A 614 15.73 6.50 -19.38
N GLY A 615 15.51 6.10 -20.64
CA GLY A 615 16.26 6.61 -21.78
C GLY A 615 16.17 8.12 -21.91
N GLY A 616 14.97 8.68 -21.76
CA GLY A 616 14.72 10.12 -21.84
C GLY A 616 15.33 10.89 -20.68
N MET A 617 15.12 10.46 -19.45
CA MET A 617 15.69 11.12 -18.27
C MET A 617 17.22 11.16 -18.32
N ARG A 618 17.88 10.13 -18.86
CA ARG A 618 19.33 10.13 -19.06
C ARG A 618 19.80 11.18 -20.08
N VAL A 619 19.18 11.22 -21.27
CA VAL A 619 19.57 12.20 -22.29
C VAL A 619 19.19 13.64 -21.91
N LEU A 620 18.18 13.81 -21.04
CA LEU A 620 17.82 15.11 -20.46
C LEU A 620 18.76 15.56 -19.32
N ASN A 621 19.75 14.74 -18.96
CA ASN A 621 20.76 15.03 -17.94
C ASN A 621 20.15 15.31 -16.55
N THR A 622 19.15 14.53 -16.14
CA THR A 622 18.39 14.73 -14.90
C THR A 622 18.97 14.02 -13.69
N ASN A 623 20.17 13.43 -13.83
CA ASN A 623 20.83 12.71 -12.76
C ASN A 623 21.10 13.58 -11.54
N TYR A 624 20.94 12.98 -10.36
CA TYR A 624 21.38 13.59 -9.10
C TYR A 624 22.85 14.00 -9.17
N GLY A 625 23.17 15.21 -8.70
CA GLY A 625 24.53 15.74 -8.71
C GLY A 625 25.13 15.91 -10.12
N GLN A 626 24.30 15.92 -11.16
CA GLN A 626 24.74 16.06 -12.56
C GLN A 626 25.75 14.98 -13.00
N THR A 627 25.69 13.78 -12.39
CA THR A 627 26.56 12.65 -12.76
C THR A 627 26.34 12.23 -14.21
N LYS A 628 27.37 11.68 -14.85
CA LYS A 628 27.31 11.22 -16.25
C LYS A 628 26.94 9.74 -16.38
N LEU A 629 26.56 9.10 -15.28
CA LEU A 629 26.15 7.69 -15.27
C LEU A 629 24.89 7.49 -16.14
N GLY A 630 24.98 6.65 -17.14
CA GLY A 630 23.89 6.37 -18.08
C GLY A 630 23.61 7.49 -19.11
N VAL A 631 24.33 8.61 -19.08
CA VAL A 631 24.15 9.72 -20.04
C VAL A 631 24.86 9.37 -21.35
N PHE A 632 24.24 8.44 -22.13
CA PHE A 632 24.83 7.93 -23.37
C PHE A 632 24.54 8.82 -24.57
N THR A 633 24.75 10.12 -24.44
CA THR A 633 24.58 11.08 -25.52
C THR A 633 25.67 12.14 -25.49
N LYS A 634 26.00 12.70 -26.67
CA LYS A 634 26.84 13.86 -26.81
C LYS A 634 26.05 15.18 -26.87
N LYS A 635 24.73 15.09 -26.83
CA LYS A 635 23.79 16.22 -26.88
C LYS A 635 22.87 16.21 -25.67
N PRO A 636 23.37 16.41 -24.44
CA PRO A 636 22.51 16.46 -23.25
C PRO A 636 21.48 17.60 -23.41
N GLU A 637 20.30 17.39 -22.76
CA GLU A 637 19.13 18.26 -22.87
C GLU A 637 18.49 18.31 -24.27
N ALA A 638 18.77 17.31 -25.11
CA ALA A 638 18.04 17.01 -26.33
C ALA A 638 17.40 15.61 -26.22
N LEU A 639 16.11 15.51 -26.46
CA LEU A 639 15.35 14.24 -26.29
C LEU A 639 15.56 13.33 -27.49
N THR A 640 16.81 12.82 -27.61
CA THR A 640 17.22 11.85 -28.62
C THR A 640 17.07 10.42 -28.09
N ASN A 641 17.02 9.43 -28.97
CA ASN A 641 17.07 8.02 -28.63
C ASN A 641 18.51 7.48 -28.47
N ASP A 642 19.49 8.37 -28.31
CA ASP A 642 20.92 8.05 -28.18
C ASP A 642 21.21 7.06 -27.06
N PHE A 643 20.46 7.10 -25.96
CA PHE A 643 20.61 6.14 -24.86
C PHE A 643 20.60 4.70 -25.37
N PHE A 644 19.58 4.35 -26.13
CA PHE A 644 19.40 2.98 -26.63
C PHE A 644 20.43 2.61 -27.71
N ILE A 645 20.70 3.54 -28.63
CA ILE A 645 21.68 3.36 -29.70
C ILE A 645 23.07 3.07 -29.09
N ASN A 646 23.48 3.86 -28.10
CA ASN A 646 24.81 3.73 -27.50
C ASN A 646 24.91 2.59 -26.47
N LEU A 647 23.80 2.24 -25.78
CA LEU A 647 23.74 1.09 -24.90
C LEU A 647 23.97 -0.23 -25.66
N LEU A 648 23.36 -0.36 -26.84
CA LEU A 648 23.40 -1.57 -27.63
C LEU A 648 24.60 -1.62 -28.62
N ASP A 649 25.42 -0.56 -28.66
CA ASP A 649 26.58 -0.47 -29.54
C ASP A 649 27.69 -1.44 -29.12
N MET A 650 27.87 -2.52 -29.85
CA MET A 650 28.89 -3.56 -29.61
C MET A 650 30.33 -3.07 -29.75
N ARG A 651 30.57 -1.85 -30.23
CA ARG A 651 31.91 -1.21 -30.17
C ARG A 651 32.30 -0.83 -28.75
N THR A 652 31.35 -0.80 -27.82
CA THR A 652 31.58 -0.56 -26.41
C THR A 652 31.70 -1.88 -25.64
N ALA A 653 32.77 -2.03 -24.87
CA ALA A 653 32.94 -3.13 -23.92
C ALA A 653 32.72 -2.60 -22.50
N TRP A 654 31.81 -3.22 -21.76
CA TRP A 654 31.49 -2.83 -20.40
C TRP A 654 32.35 -3.58 -19.38
N LYS A 655 32.88 -2.87 -18.38
CA LYS A 655 33.64 -3.45 -17.27
C LYS A 655 33.22 -2.77 -15.95
N ALA A 656 33.02 -3.59 -14.92
CA ALA A 656 32.76 -3.06 -13.57
C ALA A 656 33.97 -2.27 -13.05
N THR A 657 33.70 -1.17 -12.32
CA THR A 657 34.72 -0.31 -11.74
C THR A 657 35.14 -0.75 -10.34
N SER A 658 34.37 -1.65 -9.72
CA SER A 658 34.62 -2.19 -8.38
C SER A 658 34.08 -3.63 -8.25
N ASP A 659 34.46 -4.32 -7.19
CA ASP A 659 33.94 -5.65 -6.86
C ASP A 659 32.45 -5.65 -6.53
N ALA A 660 31.92 -4.53 -6.02
CA ALA A 660 30.48 -4.35 -5.78
C ALA A 660 29.66 -4.36 -7.07
N LYS A 661 30.28 -4.07 -8.23
CA LYS A 661 29.62 -4.07 -9.55
C LYS A 661 28.40 -3.15 -9.61
N ASP A 662 28.45 -2.00 -8.94
CA ASP A 662 27.36 -1.01 -8.96
C ASP A 662 27.52 -0.02 -10.10
N THR A 663 28.77 0.25 -10.49
CA THR A 663 29.13 1.17 -11.57
C THR A 663 30.06 0.51 -12.58
N PHE A 664 30.00 1.00 -13.82
CA PHE A 664 30.68 0.41 -14.97
C PHE A 664 31.28 1.47 -15.86
N GLU A 665 32.39 1.13 -16.49
CA GLU A 665 32.96 1.87 -17.62
C GLU A 665 32.70 1.13 -18.93
N GLY A 666 32.16 1.86 -19.91
CA GLY A 666 32.06 1.42 -21.30
C GLY A 666 33.25 1.92 -22.10
N ARG A 667 34.11 1.02 -22.56
CA ARG A 667 35.35 1.35 -23.28
C ARG A 667 35.24 0.99 -24.75
N ASP A 668 35.81 1.81 -25.60
CA ASP A 668 35.94 1.48 -27.00
C ASP A 668 36.82 0.22 -27.17
N ARG A 669 36.34 -0.78 -27.91
CA ARG A 669 37.02 -2.09 -28.04
C ARG A 669 38.36 -1.97 -28.80
N LYS A 670 38.54 -0.93 -29.65
CA LYS A 670 39.74 -0.75 -30.44
C LYS A 670 40.78 0.12 -29.72
N THR A 671 40.34 1.24 -29.12
CA THR A 671 41.25 2.21 -28.52
C THR A 671 41.41 2.01 -27.02
N GLY A 672 40.50 1.34 -26.35
CA GLY A 672 40.49 1.20 -24.90
C GLY A 672 40.01 2.44 -24.14
N GLU A 673 39.73 3.55 -24.85
CA GLU A 673 39.25 4.78 -24.21
C GLU A 673 37.89 4.65 -23.62
N VAL A 674 37.64 5.30 -22.46
CA VAL A 674 36.31 5.36 -21.80
C VAL A 674 35.40 6.22 -22.66
N ARG A 675 34.32 5.63 -23.15
CA ARG A 675 33.26 6.33 -23.89
C ARG A 675 32.09 6.73 -22.98
N TRP A 676 31.70 5.85 -22.08
CA TRP A 676 30.52 6.00 -21.23
C TRP A 676 30.77 5.45 -19.83
N THR A 677 29.97 5.91 -18.87
CA THR A 677 29.85 5.33 -17.54
C THR A 677 28.41 4.98 -17.25
N ALA A 678 28.15 3.94 -16.47
CA ALA A 678 26.80 3.43 -16.24
C ALA A 678 26.63 2.88 -14.83
N THR A 679 25.39 2.74 -14.41
CA THR A 679 24.96 1.93 -13.25
C THR A 679 24.35 0.61 -13.70
N ARG A 680 24.05 -0.28 -12.75
CA ARG A 680 23.26 -1.48 -13.00
C ARG A 680 21.87 -1.16 -13.56
N ALA A 681 21.23 -0.08 -13.06
CA ALA A 681 19.93 0.40 -13.53
C ALA A 681 19.95 0.86 -15.00
N ASP A 682 21.11 1.20 -15.56
CA ASP A 682 21.27 1.54 -16.97
C ASP A 682 21.52 0.27 -17.81
N LEU A 683 22.46 -0.57 -17.37
CA LEU A 683 22.90 -1.74 -18.15
C LEU A 683 21.86 -2.87 -18.17
N ILE A 684 20.91 -2.91 -17.23
CA ILE A 684 19.83 -3.92 -17.24
C ILE A 684 19.00 -3.85 -18.52
N PHE A 685 18.87 -2.69 -19.15
CA PHE A 685 18.15 -2.49 -20.42
C PHE A 685 18.85 -3.10 -21.64
N GLY A 686 20.13 -3.43 -21.53
CA GLY A 686 20.87 -4.21 -22.53
C GLY A 686 21.10 -5.67 -22.13
N SER A 687 20.92 -5.99 -20.82
CA SER A 687 21.21 -7.30 -20.23
C SER A 687 19.97 -8.18 -20.12
N ASN A 688 18.89 -7.69 -19.52
CA ASN A 688 17.64 -8.44 -19.42
C ASN A 688 16.98 -8.58 -20.80
N ALA A 689 16.61 -9.80 -21.20
CA ALA A 689 16.12 -10.09 -22.55
C ALA A 689 14.87 -9.29 -22.94
N GLN A 690 13.91 -9.10 -22.00
CA GLN A 690 12.69 -8.36 -22.27
C GLN A 690 12.96 -6.84 -22.37
N LEU A 691 13.73 -6.28 -21.45
CA LEU A 691 14.10 -4.85 -21.50
C LEU A 691 14.99 -4.54 -22.70
N ARG A 692 15.88 -5.48 -23.09
CA ARG A 692 16.68 -5.34 -24.31
C ARG A 692 15.80 -5.33 -25.56
N ALA A 693 14.82 -6.22 -25.67
CA ALA A 693 13.90 -6.21 -26.80
C ALA A 693 13.17 -4.87 -26.95
N LEU A 694 12.74 -4.25 -25.83
CA LEU A 694 12.16 -2.91 -25.83
C LEU A 694 13.21 -1.84 -26.23
N SER A 695 14.43 -1.94 -25.73
CA SER A 695 15.52 -1.03 -26.07
C SER A 695 15.88 -1.11 -27.57
N GLU A 696 15.82 -2.29 -28.18
CA GLU A 696 16.04 -2.49 -29.62
C GLU A 696 14.97 -1.78 -30.46
N VAL A 697 13.70 -1.77 -30.01
CA VAL A 697 12.65 -0.98 -30.66
C VAL A 697 13.02 0.49 -30.70
N TYR A 698 13.39 1.07 -29.55
CA TYR A 698 13.71 2.50 -29.46
C TYR A 698 15.09 2.87 -30.00
N GLY A 699 16.02 1.92 -30.12
CA GLY A 699 17.33 2.08 -30.74
C GLY A 699 17.34 2.00 -32.27
N SER A 700 16.23 1.60 -32.90
CA SER A 700 16.09 1.48 -34.34
C SER A 700 16.17 2.85 -35.05
N SER A 701 16.65 2.87 -36.30
CA SER A 701 16.91 4.11 -37.06
C SER A 701 15.66 4.96 -37.32
N ASP A 702 14.49 4.34 -37.36
CA ASP A 702 13.19 4.99 -37.59
C ASP A 702 12.43 5.32 -36.30
N ALA A 703 12.99 4.95 -35.14
CA ALA A 703 12.29 5.00 -33.85
C ALA A 703 12.30 6.36 -33.15
N HIS A 704 13.10 7.32 -33.58
CA HIS A 704 13.28 8.58 -32.82
C HIS A 704 11.96 9.29 -32.53
N LYS A 705 11.10 9.44 -33.53
CA LYS A 705 9.80 10.10 -33.36
C LYS A 705 8.90 9.32 -32.41
N LYS A 706 8.85 7.97 -32.57
CA LYS A 706 8.09 7.09 -31.67
C LYS A 706 8.58 7.21 -30.24
N PHE A 707 9.90 7.17 -30.03
CA PHE A 707 10.48 7.33 -28.69
C PHE A 707 10.04 8.63 -28.02
N VAL A 708 10.10 9.78 -28.76
CA VAL A 708 9.67 11.08 -28.22
C VAL A 708 8.19 11.06 -27.86
N GLN A 709 7.32 10.48 -28.70
CA GLN A 709 5.90 10.38 -28.43
C GLN A 709 5.58 9.51 -27.23
N ASP A 710 6.20 8.34 -27.14
CA ASP A 710 5.99 7.40 -26.03
C ASP A 710 6.57 7.96 -24.71
N PHE A 711 7.69 8.68 -24.77
CA PHE A 711 8.23 9.41 -23.62
C PHE A 711 7.24 10.47 -23.12
N VAL A 712 6.68 11.29 -24.01
CA VAL A 712 5.69 12.32 -23.67
C VAL A 712 4.45 11.69 -23.04
N ALA A 713 3.98 10.56 -23.57
CA ALA A 713 2.83 9.84 -23.01
C ALA A 713 3.12 9.33 -21.57
N ALA A 714 4.27 8.67 -21.37
CA ALA A 714 4.68 8.16 -20.07
C ALA A 714 4.95 9.29 -19.06
N TRP A 715 5.58 10.39 -19.51
CA TRP A 715 5.77 11.62 -18.72
C TRP A 715 4.44 12.19 -18.26
N THR A 716 3.50 12.38 -19.19
CA THR A 716 2.18 12.93 -18.90
C THR A 716 1.41 12.06 -17.92
N LYS A 717 1.54 10.72 -18.02
CA LYS A 717 0.98 9.78 -17.05
C LYS A 717 1.51 10.05 -15.65
N VAL A 718 2.84 10.15 -15.48
CA VAL A 718 3.45 10.39 -14.16
C VAL A 718 3.00 11.73 -13.57
N MET A 719 2.99 12.80 -14.39
CA MET A 719 2.56 14.13 -13.96
C MET A 719 1.11 14.20 -13.50
N ASN A 720 0.27 13.23 -13.87
CA ASN A 720 -1.17 13.20 -13.57
C ASN A 720 -1.62 12.04 -12.68
N LEU A 721 -0.71 11.29 -12.07
CA LEU A 721 -1.08 10.10 -11.25
C LEU A 721 -2.01 10.43 -10.08
N ASP A 722 -1.85 11.60 -9.48
CA ASP A 722 -2.65 12.12 -8.37
C ASP A 722 -3.86 12.99 -8.80
N ARG A 723 -4.12 13.10 -10.10
CA ARG A 723 -5.25 13.85 -10.66
C ARG A 723 -6.48 12.95 -10.81
N PHE A 724 -7.11 12.63 -9.68
CA PHE A 724 -8.29 11.76 -9.62
C PHE A 724 -9.53 12.39 -10.27
N ASP A 725 -9.57 13.68 -10.39
CA ASP A 725 -10.58 14.45 -11.13
C ASP A 725 -10.56 14.18 -12.64
N LEU A 726 -9.40 13.82 -13.19
CA LEU A 726 -9.25 13.46 -14.61
C LEU A 726 -9.54 11.99 -14.90
N ALA A 727 -9.65 11.15 -13.89
CA ALA A 727 -9.87 9.71 -14.05
C ALA A 727 -11.23 9.39 -14.72
N ALA A 728 -12.25 10.23 -14.52
CA ALA A 728 -13.55 10.08 -15.16
C ALA A 728 -13.51 10.29 -16.68
N SER A 729 -12.50 11.01 -17.20
CA SER A 729 -12.34 11.25 -18.63
C SER A 729 -11.46 10.22 -19.34
N ARG A 730 -10.71 9.38 -18.60
CA ARG A 730 -9.78 8.39 -19.17
C ARG A 730 -10.41 7.03 -19.49
N SER A 731 -11.60 6.74 -19.01
CA SER A 731 -12.35 5.55 -19.41
C SER A 731 -12.97 5.67 -20.82
N ALA A 732 -12.74 6.77 -21.52
CA ALA A 732 -13.25 7.04 -22.86
C ALA A 732 -12.17 7.13 -23.94
N ALA A 733 -10.92 6.73 -23.67
CA ALA A 733 -9.83 6.74 -24.64
C ALA A 733 -9.17 5.36 -24.80
#